data_2c2b174da87a1308c52194f35e7f4171
#
_entry.id   2c2b174da87a1308c52194f35e7f4171
#
_cell.length_a   1.000
_cell.length_b   1.000
_cell.length_c   1.000
_cell.angle_alpha   90.00
_cell.angle_beta   90.00
_cell.angle_gamma   90.00
#
_symmetry.space_group_name_H-M   'P 1'
#
loop_
_entity.id
_entity.type
_entity.pdbx_description
1 polymer ?
#
loop_
_entity_poly.entity_id
_entity_poly.type
_entity_poly.pdbx_seq_one_letter_code
_entity_poly.pdbx_strand_id
1 'polypeptide(L)'
;MIISNGLSRVCVAGVLLGLSLGASAREPVTLASAQIQRTGFGVPHIRANDERGLGYGIGYAYAQDNMCLLANEVVTVSGERSRFFGPEQATLEERNNLASDVFFTWLNTPQAVATFWNAQTPQIQQRVEGYVAGFNRYLKDHGTPAQCQGAWVRSITPGDVVKLTRRLLVEGGVGQFAEALAGATPPGVTAGVQASARRFEVAAANQQRFALDRGSNAVAVGRDRSFNGRGMLLANPHFPWVGGMRFYEMHLTIPGQLDVMGAALPGLPVINIGFNQHVAWTHTVDTSKHFTLYRLTLDPKDSTRYLLDGKSLPLDKTTVTVQAKQPDGSLKAVSQTLYSSQFGPVVQWPGKLDWDNHYAFSLRDANLGNDRVLQQWYAMNRAASLKELQTSVHALQGIPWVNTLAADDQGQSLYMNLSVVPNVSQAKLAQCSDPRAGLQLIVLDGAHSACAWDIDPRTAQAGIFAADQLPQLERSDYVQHSNDSAWLANPKAPLTGFSPVISQDHIGLGPRARFAVQRLQSLESKPISVTDLQHMVMDNEVYLAGLVMPDLLTFCAKHLGADAAALQPLCTSLKTWDQRANLDSGLGLVHFINLMEHLQQIPDAWRVAFDPAQPLTTPRGLAIDREPVATALREAMLASVADVNKLGLTANSRWGDIQVSGQTPIHGGPQALGIYNAMQTVPRADGKREVVSGSSYLQIVTFDDNGPQAQGLLAFSLSSDPASKHAKDQTQAFSEKKLSPLPFTDAQIKADPQYQQLRIKE
;
A
#
# COMPACT_ATOMS: atom_id res chain seq x y z
N MET A 1 59.43 -37.64 70.50
CA MET A 1 60.02 -39.02 70.57
C MET A 1 59.43 -39.80 69.41
N ILE A 2 60.29 -40.25 68.47
CA ILE A 2 60.11 -41.27 67.44
C ILE A 2 59.12 -40.97 66.34
N ILE A 3 59.49 -40.50 65.23
CA ILE A 3 59.87 -40.95 63.87
C ILE A 3 59.10 -42.18 63.42
N SER A 4 58.34 -42.05 62.31
CA SER A 4 58.40 -43.05 61.26
C SER A 4 57.83 -42.41 59.90
N ASN A 5 58.69 -42.57 58.87
CA ASN A 5 58.46 -42.22 57.51
C ASN A 5 57.35 -43.09 56.82
N GLY A 6 56.58 -42.53 55.99
CA GLY A 6 55.70 -43.24 55.07
C GLY A 6 55.63 -42.53 53.73
N LEU A 7 56.37 -43.03 52.74
CA LEU A 7 56.25 -42.63 51.33
C LEU A 7 54.89 -42.94 50.77
N SER A 8 54.16 -41.94 50.27
CA SER A 8 52.96 -42.15 49.44
C SER A 8 53.24 -41.75 48.00
N ARG A 9 53.07 -42.70 47.11
CA ARG A 9 53.18 -42.54 45.65
C ARG A 9 52.07 -41.67 45.18
N VAL A 10 52.39 -40.61 44.44
CA VAL A 10 51.44 -39.77 43.70
C VAL A 10 51.11 -40.47 42.37
N CYS A 11 49.85 -40.94 42.20
CA CYS A 11 49.30 -41.32 40.91
C CYS A 11 48.80 -40.06 40.23
N VAL A 12 49.45 -39.67 39.13
CA VAL A 12 48.92 -38.66 38.21
C VAL A 12 47.86 -39.31 37.33
N ALA A 13 46.60 -39.01 37.60
CA ALA A 13 45.50 -39.34 36.68
C ALA A 13 45.38 -38.24 35.64
N GLY A 14 45.81 -38.52 34.41
CA GLY A 14 45.60 -37.64 33.27
C GLY A 14 44.11 -37.62 32.88
N VAL A 15 43.46 -36.51 33.05
CA VAL A 15 42.11 -36.23 32.51
C VAL A 15 42.25 -35.87 31.04
N LEU A 16 41.93 -36.79 30.14
CA LEU A 16 41.70 -36.52 28.71
C LEU A 16 40.35 -35.83 28.59
N LEU A 17 40.35 -34.49 28.42
CA LEU A 17 39.19 -33.76 27.94
C LEU A 17 38.99 -34.10 26.45
N GLY A 18 38.06 -35.00 26.17
CA GLY A 18 37.54 -35.22 24.85
C GLY A 18 36.69 -34.01 24.41
N LEU A 19 37.23 -33.15 23.54
CA LEU A 19 36.46 -32.18 22.77
C LEU A 19 35.58 -32.97 21.79
N SER A 20 34.33 -33.26 22.20
CA SER A 20 33.29 -33.67 21.27
C SER A 20 32.93 -32.45 20.41
N LEU A 21 33.49 -32.35 19.23
CA LEU A 21 32.95 -31.54 18.14
C LEU A 21 31.56 -32.11 17.82
N GLY A 22 30.53 -31.50 18.39
CA GLY A 22 29.17 -31.71 18.02
C GLY A 22 28.97 -31.25 16.56
N ALA A 23 29.19 -32.19 15.64
CA ALA A 23 28.65 -32.02 14.27
C ALA A 23 27.13 -31.95 14.41
N SER A 24 26.55 -30.74 14.35
CA SER A 24 25.14 -30.57 14.09
C SER A 24 24.85 -31.29 12.79
N ALA A 25 24.31 -32.49 12.88
CA ALA A 25 23.73 -33.19 11.74
C ALA A 25 22.67 -32.25 11.17
N ARG A 26 22.90 -31.66 10.00
CA ARG A 26 21.84 -31.03 9.23
C ARG A 26 20.76 -32.09 9.05
N GLU A 27 19.57 -31.83 9.56
CA GLU A 27 18.40 -32.67 9.25
C GLU A 27 18.35 -32.88 7.74
N PRO A 28 18.04 -34.10 7.27
CA PRO A 28 17.92 -34.35 5.84
C PRO A 28 16.88 -33.38 5.26
N VAL A 29 17.28 -32.58 4.29
CA VAL A 29 16.41 -31.66 3.59
C VAL A 29 15.29 -32.49 2.98
N THR A 30 14.12 -32.45 3.60
CA THR A 30 12.90 -33.07 3.04
C THR A 30 12.58 -32.34 1.75
N LEU A 31 12.50 -33.07 0.62
CA LEU A 31 12.12 -32.50 -0.66
C LEU A 31 10.73 -31.86 -0.54
N ALA A 32 10.61 -30.61 -0.97
CA ALA A 32 9.35 -29.89 -0.93
C ALA A 32 8.31 -30.55 -1.85
N SER A 33 7.07 -30.59 -1.38
CA SER A 33 5.95 -31.10 -2.18
C SER A 33 4.68 -30.32 -1.86
N ALA A 34 3.87 -30.05 -2.89
CA ALA A 34 2.59 -29.39 -2.74
C ALA A 34 1.55 -29.94 -3.71
N GLN A 35 0.29 -29.78 -3.32
CA GLN A 35 -0.87 -29.96 -4.16
C GLN A 35 -1.44 -28.58 -4.47
N ILE A 36 -1.55 -28.25 -5.76
CA ILE A 36 -2.20 -27.03 -6.24
C ILE A 36 -3.52 -27.45 -6.87
N GLN A 37 -4.61 -26.97 -6.30
CA GLN A 37 -5.95 -27.11 -6.83
C GLN A 37 -6.38 -25.75 -7.39
N ARG A 38 -6.96 -25.71 -8.57
CA ARG A 38 -7.49 -24.46 -9.15
C ARG A 38 -8.99 -24.56 -9.33
N THR A 39 -9.67 -23.48 -9.00
CA THR A 39 -11.12 -23.29 -9.15
C THR A 39 -11.42 -22.24 -10.21
N GLY A 40 -12.64 -21.75 -10.24
CA GLY A 40 -13.06 -20.66 -11.12
C GLY A 40 -12.06 -19.50 -11.10
N PHE A 41 -11.89 -18.84 -12.24
CA PHE A 41 -10.90 -17.77 -12.46
C PHE A 41 -9.43 -18.18 -12.25
N GLY A 42 -9.15 -19.48 -12.13
CA GLY A 42 -7.82 -20.03 -11.92
C GLY A 42 -7.27 -19.85 -10.51
N VAL A 43 -8.06 -19.47 -9.54
CA VAL A 43 -7.62 -19.23 -8.16
C VAL A 43 -6.95 -20.48 -7.58
N PRO A 44 -5.68 -20.39 -7.13
CA PRO A 44 -4.96 -21.54 -6.59
C PRO A 44 -5.28 -21.77 -5.11
N HIS A 45 -5.65 -23.00 -4.79
CA HIS A 45 -5.74 -23.55 -3.43
C HIS A 45 -4.53 -24.46 -3.23
N ILE A 46 -3.60 -24.03 -2.40
CA ILE A 46 -2.29 -24.66 -2.22
C ILE A 46 -2.26 -25.40 -0.89
N ARG A 47 -2.07 -26.71 -0.96
CA ARG A 47 -2.03 -27.59 0.20
C ARG A 47 -0.67 -28.28 0.30
N ALA A 48 -0.06 -28.23 1.47
CA ALA A 48 1.20 -28.90 1.79
C ALA A 48 1.19 -29.43 3.22
N ASN A 49 2.21 -30.22 3.59
CA ASN A 49 2.32 -30.76 4.95
C ASN A 49 3.21 -29.91 5.87
N ASP A 50 3.96 -28.97 5.30
CA ASP A 50 4.92 -28.11 6.01
C ASP A 50 5.09 -26.76 5.30
N GLU A 51 5.86 -25.87 5.95
CA GLU A 51 6.10 -24.51 5.47
C GLU A 51 6.85 -24.47 4.14
N ARG A 52 7.86 -25.34 3.98
CA ARG A 52 8.67 -25.38 2.76
C ARG A 52 7.84 -25.87 1.57
N GLY A 53 7.04 -26.94 1.77
CA GLY A 53 6.11 -27.42 0.76
C GLY A 53 5.05 -26.39 0.38
N LEU A 54 4.50 -25.65 1.38
CA LEU A 54 3.54 -24.59 1.11
C LEU A 54 4.17 -23.48 0.28
N GLY A 55 5.34 -22.99 0.68
CA GLY A 55 6.09 -22.01 -0.12
C GLY A 55 6.35 -22.50 -1.54
N TYR A 56 6.73 -23.76 -1.70
CA TYR A 56 6.99 -24.36 -3.02
C TYR A 56 5.75 -24.31 -3.93
N GLY A 57 4.58 -24.64 -3.40
CA GLY A 57 3.33 -24.52 -4.12
C GLY A 57 2.99 -23.08 -4.50
N ILE A 58 3.19 -22.12 -3.57
CA ILE A 58 2.95 -20.69 -3.83
C ILE A 58 3.85 -20.19 -4.95
N GLY A 59 5.16 -20.40 -4.86
CA GLY A 59 6.12 -19.94 -5.86
C GLY A 59 5.87 -20.51 -7.24
N TYR A 60 5.53 -21.79 -7.34
CA TYR A 60 5.19 -22.45 -8.61
C TYR A 60 3.90 -21.86 -9.23
N ALA A 61 2.82 -21.73 -8.43
CA ALA A 61 1.56 -21.15 -8.92
C ALA A 61 1.72 -19.69 -9.33
N TYR A 62 2.46 -18.91 -8.53
CA TYR A 62 2.72 -17.50 -8.83
C TYR A 62 3.54 -17.35 -10.13
N ALA A 63 4.57 -18.17 -10.34
CA ALA A 63 5.37 -18.15 -11.56
C ALA A 63 4.52 -18.51 -12.80
N GLN A 64 3.59 -19.44 -12.67
CA GLN A 64 2.67 -19.79 -13.76
C GLN A 64 1.81 -18.60 -14.21
N ASP A 65 1.38 -17.76 -13.27
CA ASP A 65 0.44 -16.68 -13.56
C ASP A 65 1.13 -15.32 -13.77
N ASN A 66 2.29 -15.06 -13.12
CA ASN A 66 2.86 -13.72 -13.00
C ASN A 66 4.40 -13.69 -13.07
N MET A 67 5.04 -14.61 -13.83
CA MET A 67 6.50 -14.70 -13.91
C MET A 67 7.14 -13.39 -14.35
N CYS A 68 6.67 -12.80 -15.45
CA CYS A 68 7.26 -11.59 -16.01
C CYS A 68 7.14 -10.40 -15.05
N LEU A 69 6.02 -10.31 -14.34
CA LEU A 69 5.82 -9.29 -13.33
C LEU A 69 6.86 -9.42 -12.21
N LEU A 70 6.98 -10.61 -11.60
CA LEU A 70 7.92 -10.81 -10.51
C LEU A 70 9.37 -10.61 -10.95
N ALA A 71 9.75 -11.12 -12.14
CA ALA A 71 11.09 -10.93 -12.68
C ALA A 71 11.43 -9.44 -12.87
N ASN A 72 10.49 -8.62 -13.37
CA ASN A 72 10.67 -7.17 -13.48
C ASN A 72 10.89 -6.51 -12.13
N GLU A 73 10.11 -6.91 -11.11
CA GLU A 73 10.25 -6.39 -9.76
C GLU A 73 11.59 -6.82 -9.12
N VAL A 74 12.03 -8.04 -9.36
CA VAL A 74 13.35 -8.54 -8.89
C VAL A 74 14.49 -7.71 -9.49
N VAL A 75 14.43 -7.38 -10.78
CA VAL A 75 15.39 -6.47 -11.42
C VAL A 75 15.37 -5.10 -10.75
N THR A 76 14.19 -4.57 -10.49
CA THR A 76 14.01 -3.26 -9.84
C THR A 76 14.67 -3.25 -8.46
N VAL A 77 14.29 -4.18 -7.57
CA VAL A 77 14.81 -4.19 -6.19
C VAL A 77 16.27 -4.64 -6.08
N SER A 78 16.84 -5.18 -7.17
CA SER A 78 18.25 -5.53 -7.26
C SER A 78 19.13 -4.40 -7.78
N GLY A 79 18.54 -3.25 -8.20
CA GLY A 79 19.29 -2.14 -8.77
C GLY A 79 19.91 -2.45 -10.13
N GLU A 80 19.19 -3.21 -11.00
CA GLU A 80 19.72 -3.69 -12.28
C GLU A 80 18.94 -3.19 -13.49
N ARG A 81 17.99 -2.25 -13.32
CA ARG A 81 17.17 -1.76 -14.45
C ARG A 81 17.99 -1.06 -15.52
N SER A 82 18.92 -0.17 -15.12
CA SER A 82 19.79 0.55 -16.05
C SER A 82 20.66 -0.40 -16.87
N ARG A 83 21.04 -1.55 -16.29
CA ARG A 83 21.82 -2.60 -16.94
C ARG A 83 21.05 -3.26 -18.10
N PHE A 84 19.75 -3.51 -17.92
CA PHE A 84 18.93 -4.23 -18.89
C PHE A 84 18.15 -3.30 -19.82
N PHE A 85 17.58 -2.23 -19.29
CA PHE A 85 16.63 -1.36 -19.98
C PHE A 85 17.19 0.02 -20.34
N GLY A 86 18.40 0.36 -19.87
CA GLY A 86 19.02 1.68 -20.05
C GLY A 86 18.69 2.65 -18.92
N PRO A 87 19.61 3.62 -18.64
CA PRO A 87 19.50 4.52 -17.49
C PRO A 87 18.37 5.56 -17.62
N GLU A 88 18.08 5.98 -18.87
CA GLU A 88 17.14 7.08 -19.14
C GLU A 88 15.66 6.66 -19.16
N GLN A 89 15.38 5.35 -19.20
CA GLN A 89 14.01 4.85 -19.17
C GLN A 89 13.45 4.94 -17.74
N ALA A 90 12.12 4.90 -17.64
CA ALA A 90 11.43 4.93 -16.37
C ALA A 90 10.92 3.53 -15.94
N THR A 91 10.73 3.34 -14.65
CA THR A 91 9.96 2.23 -14.07
C THR A 91 8.47 2.40 -14.42
N LEU A 92 7.67 1.38 -14.15
CA LEU A 92 6.20 1.49 -14.25
C LEU A 92 5.63 2.58 -13.30
N GLU A 93 6.38 2.95 -12.27
CA GLU A 93 6.05 4.05 -11.35
C GLU A 93 6.67 5.38 -11.77
N GLU A 94 7.08 5.50 -13.04
CA GLU A 94 7.68 6.69 -13.67
C GLU A 94 9.00 7.17 -13.02
N ARG A 95 9.68 6.33 -12.23
CA ARG A 95 11.00 6.65 -11.67
C ARG A 95 12.08 6.42 -12.72
N ASN A 96 13.05 7.34 -12.81
CA ASN A 96 14.24 7.15 -13.65
C ASN A 96 15.00 5.87 -13.23
N ASN A 97 15.36 5.01 -14.19
CA ASN A 97 16.02 3.74 -13.91
C ASN A 97 17.33 3.91 -13.15
N LEU A 98 18.14 4.91 -13.48
CA LEU A 98 19.42 5.12 -12.80
C LEU A 98 19.22 5.51 -11.33
N ALA A 99 18.30 6.43 -11.07
CA ALA A 99 17.96 6.83 -9.70
C ALA A 99 17.36 5.66 -8.88
N SER A 100 16.49 4.87 -9.53
CA SER A 100 15.93 3.64 -8.95
C SER A 100 17.03 2.65 -8.58
N ASP A 101 17.99 2.40 -9.47
CA ASP A 101 19.08 1.45 -9.23
C ASP A 101 20.01 1.92 -8.10
N VAL A 102 20.36 3.21 -8.06
CA VAL A 102 21.14 3.79 -6.96
C VAL A 102 20.41 3.62 -5.63
N PHE A 103 19.10 3.94 -5.60
CA PHE A 103 18.27 3.81 -4.40
C PHE A 103 18.19 2.37 -3.90
N PHE A 104 17.86 1.41 -4.78
CA PHE A 104 17.71 0.01 -4.35
C PHE A 104 19.04 -0.66 -4.01
N THR A 105 20.15 -0.25 -4.64
CA THR A 105 21.49 -0.73 -4.25
C THR A 105 21.87 -0.21 -2.86
N TRP A 106 21.53 1.05 -2.54
CA TRP A 106 21.67 1.60 -1.20
C TRP A 106 20.76 0.91 -0.18
N LEU A 107 19.49 0.72 -0.49
CA LEU A 107 18.49 0.12 0.40
C LEU A 107 18.86 -1.34 0.72
N ASN A 108 19.27 -2.11 -0.28
CA ASN A 108 19.40 -3.56 -0.25
C ASN A 108 20.88 -4.02 -0.26
N THR A 109 21.72 -3.37 0.58
CA THR A 109 23.09 -3.86 0.76
C THR A 109 23.08 -5.32 1.22
N PRO A 110 24.13 -6.12 0.92
CA PRO A 110 24.21 -7.51 1.38
C PRO A 110 24.04 -7.65 2.89
N GLN A 111 24.56 -6.71 3.66
CA GLN A 111 24.43 -6.69 5.12
C GLN A 111 22.96 -6.45 5.54
N ALA A 112 22.29 -5.48 4.94
CA ALA A 112 20.87 -5.17 5.27
C ALA A 112 19.94 -6.36 4.92
N VAL A 113 20.17 -7.01 3.78
CA VAL A 113 19.44 -8.22 3.39
C VAL A 113 19.71 -9.37 4.35
N ALA A 114 20.96 -9.60 4.74
CA ALA A 114 21.32 -10.64 5.69
C ALA A 114 20.73 -10.39 7.08
N THR A 115 20.77 -9.13 7.57
CA THR A 115 20.16 -8.76 8.85
C THR A 115 18.66 -9.06 8.86
N PHE A 116 17.93 -8.62 7.83
CA PHE A 116 16.50 -8.90 7.70
C PHE A 116 16.23 -10.43 7.65
N TRP A 117 17.00 -11.17 6.84
CA TRP A 117 16.85 -12.62 6.71
C TRP A 117 17.07 -13.35 8.04
N ASN A 118 18.12 -13.00 8.76
CA ASN A 118 18.48 -13.64 10.03
C ASN A 118 17.49 -13.31 11.17
N ALA A 119 16.73 -12.23 11.06
CA ALA A 119 15.67 -11.88 11.99
C ALA A 119 14.39 -12.73 11.79
N GLN A 120 14.27 -13.45 10.68
CA GLN A 120 13.07 -14.26 10.41
C GLN A 120 13.11 -15.59 11.20
N THR A 121 11.91 -16.05 11.61
CA THR A 121 11.76 -17.36 12.24
C THR A 121 12.09 -18.49 11.24
N PRO A 122 12.49 -19.68 11.71
CA PRO A 122 12.75 -20.83 10.85
C PRO A 122 11.58 -21.20 9.94
N GLN A 123 10.34 -21.02 10.41
CA GLN A 123 9.13 -21.30 9.64
C GLN A 123 9.00 -20.37 8.44
N ILE A 124 9.27 -19.08 8.63
CA ILE A 124 9.24 -18.08 7.55
C ILE A 124 10.39 -18.33 6.58
N GLN A 125 11.58 -18.64 7.08
CA GLN A 125 12.72 -18.98 6.24
C GLN A 125 12.42 -20.19 5.35
N GLN A 126 11.88 -21.27 5.90
CA GLN A 126 11.46 -22.45 5.14
C GLN A 126 10.40 -22.12 4.09
N ARG A 127 9.41 -21.29 4.43
CA ARG A 127 8.38 -20.87 3.48
C ARG A 127 8.94 -20.05 2.32
N VAL A 128 9.85 -19.10 2.60
CA VAL A 128 10.54 -18.31 1.57
C VAL A 128 11.45 -19.17 0.72
N GLU A 129 12.21 -20.10 1.30
CA GLU A 129 13.05 -21.05 0.55
C GLU A 129 12.20 -21.94 -0.38
N GLY A 130 11.05 -22.40 0.13
CA GLY A 130 10.09 -23.12 -0.68
C GLY A 130 9.57 -22.29 -1.85
N TYR A 131 9.16 -21.04 -1.59
CA TYR A 131 8.68 -20.10 -2.63
C TYR A 131 9.71 -19.91 -3.75
N VAL A 132 10.95 -19.69 -3.38
CA VAL A 132 12.07 -19.59 -4.31
C VAL A 132 12.26 -20.87 -5.12
N ALA A 133 12.25 -22.03 -4.48
CA ALA A 133 12.38 -23.32 -5.15
C ALA A 133 11.23 -23.56 -6.15
N GLY A 134 9.97 -23.24 -5.76
CA GLY A 134 8.80 -23.38 -6.62
C GLY A 134 8.83 -22.49 -7.85
N PHE A 135 9.16 -21.21 -7.68
CA PHE A 135 9.33 -20.26 -8.78
C PHE A 135 10.42 -20.74 -9.76
N ASN A 136 11.58 -21.10 -9.25
CA ASN A 136 12.71 -21.56 -10.04
C ASN A 136 12.41 -22.90 -10.76
N ARG A 137 11.63 -23.77 -10.12
CA ARG A 137 11.18 -25.02 -10.72
C ARG A 137 10.28 -24.74 -11.93
N TYR A 138 9.31 -23.84 -11.80
CA TYR A 138 8.45 -23.48 -12.94
C TYR A 138 9.25 -22.88 -14.10
N LEU A 139 10.17 -21.95 -13.79
CA LEU A 139 11.06 -21.36 -14.79
C LEU A 139 11.91 -22.42 -15.52
N LYS A 140 12.42 -23.42 -14.78
CA LYS A 140 13.21 -24.51 -15.34
C LYS A 140 12.37 -25.40 -16.26
N ASP A 141 11.15 -25.73 -15.86
CA ASP A 141 10.28 -26.68 -16.58
C ASP A 141 9.66 -26.05 -17.84
N HIS A 142 9.37 -24.74 -17.83
CA HIS A 142 8.60 -24.06 -18.87
C HIS A 142 9.41 -23.01 -19.65
N GLY A 143 10.58 -22.62 -19.13
CA GLY A 143 11.39 -21.55 -19.72
C GLY A 143 10.81 -20.16 -19.49
N THR A 144 11.37 -19.18 -20.18
CA THR A 144 10.96 -17.77 -20.09
C THR A 144 9.77 -17.50 -21.01
N PRO A 145 8.67 -16.92 -20.51
CA PRO A 145 7.52 -16.55 -21.33
C PRO A 145 7.89 -15.59 -22.49
N ALA A 146 7.18 -15.71 -23.61
CA ALA A 146 7.47 -14.94 -24.83
C ALA A 146 7.42 -13.40 -24.61
N GLN A 147 6.55 -12.92 -23.72
CA GLN A 147 6.37 -11.51 -23.45
C GLN A 147 7.49 -10.87 -22.61
N CYS A 148 8.37 -11.66 -22.01
CA CYS A 148 9.44 -11.14 -21.15
C CYS A 148 10.80 -11.83 -21.40
N GLN A 149 11.09 -12.14 -22.63
CA GLN A 149 12.36 -12.74 -22.98
C GLN A 149 13.55 -11.81 -22.71
N GLY A 150 14.60 -12.35 -22.11
CA GLY A 150 15.83 -11.64 -21.84
C GLY A 150 16.59 -12.18 -20.64
N ALA A 151 17.87 -11.83 -20.54
CA ALA A 151 18.75 -12.27 -19.44
C ALA A 151 18.33 -11.71 -18.05
N TRP A 152 17.39 -10.80 -18.02
CA TRP A 152 16.81 -10.24 -16.79
C TRP A 152 15.80 -11.19 -16.13
N VAL A 153 15.24 -12.15 -16.87
CA VAL A 153 14.41 -13.22 -16.27
C VAL A 153 15.35 -14.35 -15.85
N ARG A 154 15.55 -14.46 -14.56
CA ARG A 154 16.51 -15.39 -13.95
C ARG A 154 15.92 -16.14 -12.77
N SER A 155 16.58 -17.17 -12.33
CA SER A 155 16.31 -17.79 -11.03
C SER A 155 16.41 -16.75 -9.93
N ILE A 156 15.47 -16.80 -8.98
CA ILE A 156 15.42 -15.93 -7.80
C ILE A 156 16.06 -16.61 -6.59
N THR A 157 16.36 -15.82 -5.58
CA THR A 157 16.98 -16.25 -4.32
C THR A 157 16.14 -15.81 -3.12
N PRO A 158 16.32 -16.36 -1.91
CA PRO A 158 15.70 -15.82 -0.70
C PRO A 158 16.00 -14.34 -0.47
N GLY A 159 17.23 -13.89 -0.83
CA GLY A 159 17.61 -12.48 -0.80
C GLY A 159 16.75 -11.59 -1.71
N ASP A 160 16.29 -12.10 -2.87
CA ASP A 160 15.40 -11.33 -3.74
C ASP A 160 14.01 -11.14 -3.10
N VAL A 161 13.48 -12.15 -2.41
CA VAL A 161 12.23 -12.04 -1.63
C VAL A 161 12.38 -11.02 -0.50
N VAL A 162 13.51 -11.03 0.20
CA VAL A 162 13.82 -10.00 1.24
C VAL A 162 13.84 -8.61 0.63
N LYS A 163 14.48 -8.41 -0.53
CA LYS A 163 14.53 -7.10 -1.21
C LYS A 163 13.13 -6.61 -1.61
N LEU A 164 12.28 -7.49 -2.13
CA LEU A 164 10.87 -7.18 -2.42
C LEU A 164 10.10 -6.76 -1.16
N THR A 165 10.30 -7.48 -0.06
CA THR A 165 9.69 -7.14 1.23
C THR A 165 10.18 -5.78 1.74
N ARG A 166 11.49 -5.51 1.67
CA ARG A 166 12.08 -4.23 2.08
C ARG A 166 11.60 -3.05 1.23
N ARG A 167 11.38 -3.25 -0.07
CA ARG A 167 10.72 -2.26 -0.92
C ARG A 167 9.34 -1.88 -0.38
N LEU A 168 8.51 -2.89 -0.08
CA LEU A 168 7.17 -2.65 0.46
C LEU A 168 7.20 -1.81 1.74
N LEU A 169 8.13 -2.08 2.63
CA LEU A 169 8.26 -1.36 3.91
C LEU A 169 8.45 0.15 3.71
N VAL A 170 9.32 0.54 2.78
CA VAL A 170 9.71 1.94 2.59
C VAL A 170 8.78 2.74 1.66
N GLU A 171 7.74 2.11 1.11
CA GLU A 171 6.78 2.80 0.22
C GLU A 171 6.06 3.97 0.89
N GLY A 172 5.81 3.88 2.20
CA GLY A 172 5.24 4.97 3.00
C GLY A 172 6.26 6.00 3.49
N GLY A 173 7.54 5.87 3.13
CA GLY A 173 8.64 6.66 3.67
C GLY A 173 9.71 7.01 2.65
N VAL A 174 10.96 6.61 2.92
CA VAL A 174 12.13 6.97 2.11
C VAL A 174 12.03 6.53 0.65
N GLY A 175 11.23 5.54 0.34
CA GLY A 175 10.96 5.10 -1.04
C GLY A 175 10.39 6.20 -1.92
N GLN A 176 9.65 7.16 -1.35
CA GLN A 176 9.13 8.34 -2.07
C GLN A 176 10.23 9.35 -2.43
N PHE A 177 11.36 9.28 -1.73
CA PHE A 177 12.51 10.18 -1.88
C PHE A 177 13.68 9.55 -2.65
N ALA A 178 13.44 8.46 -3.39
CA ALA A 178 14.50 7.73 -4.07
C ALA A 178 15.37 8.61 -4.98
N GLU A 179 14.76 9.51 -5.77
CA GLU A 179 15.51 10.46 -6.62
C GLU A 179 16.19 11.56 -5.82
N ALA A 180 15.52 12.07 -4.78
CA ALA A 180 16.09 13.06 -3.88
C ALA A 180 17.30 12.55 -3.11
N LEU A 181 17.31 11.25 -2.79
CA LEU A 181 18.44 10.57 -2.17
C LEU A 181 19.57 10.35 -3.18
N ALA A 182 19.23 9.81 -4.36
CA ALA A 182 20.21 9.51 -5.39
C ALA A 182 20.89 10.77 -5.97
N GLY A 183 20.19 11.92 -5.95
CA GLY A 183 20.68 13.21 -6.46
C GLY A 183 21.35 14.11 -5.42
N ALA A 184 21.35 13.72 -4.13
CA ALA A 184 21.88 14.58 -3.08
C ALA A 184 23.42 14.72 -3.18
N THR A 185 23.90 15.96 -3.33
CA THR A 185 25.33 16.30 -3.44
C THR A 185 25.66 17.59 -2.68
N PRO A 186 26.82 17.66 -2.03
CA PRO A 186 27.24 18.90 -1.37
C PRO A 186 27.48 20.03 -2.38
N PRO A 187 27.42 21.29 -1.94
CA PRO A 187 27.69 22.46 -2.79
C PRO A 187 29.03 22.34 -3.54
N GLY A 188 29.00 22.70 -4.84
CA GLY A 188 30.19 22.64 -5.69
C GLY A 188 30.48 21.28 -6.32
N VAL A 189 29.71 20.25 -6.01
CA VAL A 189 29.81 18.92 -6.64
C VAL A 189 28.66 18.76 -7.65
N THR A 190 29.00 18.34 -8.88
CA THR A 190 27.99 18.06 -9.90
C THR A 190 27.31 16.73 -9.61
N ALA A 191 26.00 16.73 -9.52
CA ALA A 191 25.22 15.50 -9.32
C ALA A 191 25.31 14.58 -10.55
N GLY A 192 25.59 13.31 -10.33
CA GLY A 192 25.53 12.28 -11.37
C GLY A 192 24.09 11.89 -11.74
N VAL A 193 23.15 12.13 -10.83
CA VAL A 193 21.70 11.95 -10.99
C VAL A 193 21.03 13.28 -10.66
N GLN A 194 20.17 13.81 -11.54
CA GLN A 194 19.40 15.01 -11.25
C GLN A 194 17.98 14.63 -10.78
N ALA A 195 17.63 15.05 -9.57
CA ALA A 195 16.25 14.97 -9.09
C ALA A 195 15.40 16.03 -9.82
N SER A 196 14.31 15.62 -10.44
CA SER A 196 13.42 16.49 -11.17
C SER A 196 12.56 17.32 -10.21
N ALA A 197 12.56 18.65 -10.34
CA ALA A 197 11.70 19.57 -9.58
C ALA A 197 10.20 19.25 -9.74
N ARG A 198 9.80 18.81 -10.93
CA ARG A 198 8.41 18.38 -11.23
C ARG A 198 7.96 17.20 -10.34
N ARG A 199 8.87 16.36 -9.89
CA ARG A 199 8.57 15.21 -9.03
C ARG A 199 8.49 15.54 -7.54
N PHE A 200 9.06 16.66 -7.12
CA PHE A 200 8.81 17.13 -5.75
C PHE A 200 7.35 17.53 -5.55
N GLU A 201 6.79 18.26 -6.51
CA GLU A 201 5.36 18.61 -6.50
C GLU A 201 4.50 17.34 -6.51
N VAL A 202 4.94 16.30 -7.23
CA VAL A 202 4.34 14.96 -7.19
C VAL A 202 4.58 14.29 -5.85
N ALA A 203 5.72 14.35 -5.19
CA ALA A 203 5.98 13.68 -3.92
C ALA A 203 5.44 14.46 -2.71
N ALA A 204 5.49 15.79 -2.73
CA ALA A 204 4.82 16.62 -1.72
C ALA A 204 3.29 16.58 -1.88
N ALA A 205 2.79 16.62 -3.12
CA ALA A 205 1.40 16.29 -3.42
C ALA A 205 1.11 14.80 -3.18
N ASN A 206 2.09 13.89 -3.27
CA ASN A 206 1.94 12.46 -2.99
C ASN A 206 1.94 12.14 -1.49
N GLN A 207 2.34 13.01 -0.58
CA GLN A 207 1.90 12.84 0.81
C GLN A 207 0.40 13.10 0.97
N GLN A 208 -0.18 13.97 0.16
CA GLN A 208 -1.63 14.04 -0.04
C GLN A 208 -2.10 13.03 -1.11
N ARG A 209 -1.30 12.73 -2.13
CA ARG A 209 -1.59 11.80 -3.23
C ARG A 209 -1.24 10.35 -2.94
N PHE A 210 -0.38 10.02 -1.99
CA PHE A 210 -0.21 8.64 -1.56
C PHE A 210 -1.54 8.09 -1.02
N ALA A 211 -2.31 8.95 -0.34
CA ALA A 211 -3.70 8.68 -0.01
C ALA A 211 -4.68 8.83 -1.20
N LEU A 212 -4.28 9.51 -2.30
CA LEU A 212 -5.12 9.70 -3.49
C LEU A 212 -4.87 8.65 -4.57
N ASP A 213 -3.62 8.22 -4.78
CA ASP A 213 -3.24 7.23 -5.80
C ASP A 213 -3.30 5.79 -5.29
N ARG A 214 -3.22 5.60 -3.99
CA ARG A 214 -3.45 4.34 -3.29
C ARG A 214 -4.41 4.62 -2.17
N GLY A 215 -5.51 3.95 -2.19
CA GLY A 215 -6.54 4.14 -1.20
C GLY A 215 -7.15 2.80 -0.81
N SER A 216 -8.19 2.87 -0.03
CA SER A 216 -8.98 1.70 0.31
C SER A 216 -10.29 2.14 0.93
N ASN A 217 -11.28 1.28 0.89
CA ASN A 217 -12.41 1.34 1.80
C ASN A 217 -12.47 0.05 2.61
N ALA A 218 -12.88 0.16 3.86
CA ALA A 218 -13.15 -0.99 4.69
C ALA A 218 -14.32 -0.71 5.65
N VAL A 219 -15.17 -1.71 5.83
CA VAL A 219 -16.25 -1.70 6.80
C VAL A 219 -16.23 -3.05 7.53
N ALA A 220 -16.09 -3.03 8.84
CA ALA A 220 -16.29 -4.22 9.68
C ALA A 220 -17.56 -4.01 10.52
N VAL A 221 -18.49 -4.94 10.42
CA VAL A 221 -19.81 -4.91 11.08
C VAL A 221 -19.83 -5.96 12.18
N GLY A 222 -20.22 -5.55 13.37
CA GLY A 222 -20.40 -6.45 14.51
C GLY A 222 -21.83 -6.98 14.65
N ARG A 223 -22.04 -7.86 15.65
CA ARG A 223 -23.28 -8.61 15.86
C ARG A 223 -24.54 -7.75 16.01
N ASP A 224 -24.40 -6.54 16.56
CA ASP A 224 -25.56 -5.66 16.82
C ASP A 224 -26.17 -5.10 15.53
N ARG A 225 -25.41 -5.15 14.43
CA ARG A 225 -25.82 -4.59 13.13
C ARG A 225 -25.81 -5.62 11.99
N SER A 226 -25.17 -6.78 12.14
CA SER A 226 -25.13 -7.81 11.11
C SER A 226 -26.45 -8.62 11.06
N PHE A 227 -26.81 -9.08 9.86
CA PHE A 227 -28.07 -9.82 9.63
C PHE A 227 -28.13 -11.19 10.33
N ASN A 228 -26.99 -11.78 10.65
CA ASN A 228 -26.87 -13.12 11.21
C ASN A 228 -26.24 -13.14 12.62
N GLY A 229 -25.97 -11.98 13.22
CA GLY A 229 -25.33 -11.89 14.54
C GLY A 229 -23.83 -12.27 14.55
N ARG A 230 -23.24 -12.57 13.39
CA ARG A 230 -21.79 -12.81 13.22
C ARG A 230 -21.11 -11.56 12.69
N GLY A 231 -19.78 -11.49 12.77
CA GLY A 231 -19.05 -10.41 12.15
C GLY A 231 -19.11 -10.45 10.63
N MET A 232 -19.01 -9.28 10.01
CA MET A 232 -18.91 -9.13 8.56
C MET A 232 -17.80 -8.15 8.20
N LEU A 233 -17.09 -8.39 7.11
CA LEU A 233 -16.03 -7.51 6.63
C LEU A 233 -16.18 -7.23 5.14
N LEU A 234 -16.21 -5.94 4.77
CA LEU A 234 -15.96 -5.46 3.41
C LEU A 234 -14.50 -5.01 3.31
N ALA A 235 -13.76 -5.61 2.39
CA ALA A 235 -12.43 -5.18 1.97
C ALA A 235 -12.49 -4.65 0.53
N ASN A 236 -12.04 -3.42 0.32
CA ASN A 236 -11.97 -2.79 -0.99
C ASN A 236 -10.69 -1.93 -1.10
N PRO A 237 -9.50 -2.55 -1.19
CA PRO A 237 -8.26 -1.82 -1.45
C PRO A 237 -8.25 -1.22 -2.85
N HIS A 238 -7.73 0.01 -2.97
CA HIS A 238 -7.49 0.71 -4.23
C HIS A 238 -6.00 0.71 -4.50
N PHE A 239 -5.58 -0.24 -5.32
CA PHE A 239 -4.16 -0.48 -5.60
C PHE A 239 -3.90 -0.55 -7.10
N PRO A 240 -2.61 -0.42 -7.52
CA PRO A 240 -2.24 -0.51 -8.92
C PRO A 240 -2.69 -1.83 -9.57
N TRP A 241 -3.17 -1.74 -10.81
CA TRP A 241 -3.52 -2.90 -11.63
C TRP A 241 -2.32 -3.49 -12.35
N VAL A 242 -1.16 -2.82 -12.25
CA VAL A 242 0.13 -3.19 -12.86
C VAL A 242 1.26 -3.05 -11.85
N GLY A 243 2.38 -3.73 -12.10
CA GLY A 243 3.60 -3.59 -11.30
C GLY A 243 3.56 -4.27 -9.93
N GLY A 244 4.50 -3.88 -9.08
CA GLY A 244 4.86 -4.57 -7.84
C GLY A 244 3.89 -4.45 -6.68
N MET A 245 2.75 -3.80 -6.89
CA MET A 245 1.68 -3.67 -5.88
C MET A 245 0.37 -4.36 -6.33
N ARG A 246 0.43 -5.15 -7.40
CA ARG A 246 -0.72 -5.90 -7.93
C ARG A 246 -0.96 -7.16 -7.11
N PHE A 247 -2.10 -7.22 -6.40
CA PHE A 247 -2.46 -8.38 -5.57
C PHE A 247 -2.57 -9.68 -6.37
N TYR A 248 -2.30 -10.79 -5.71
CA TYR A 248 -2.49 -12.15 -6.18
C TYR A 248 -3.35 -12.91 -5.18
N GLU A 249 -4.47 -13.44 -5.63
CA GLU A 249 -5.41 -14.21 -4.81
C GLU A 249 -4.97 -15.67 -4.69
N MET A 250 -5.02 -16.23 -3.48
CA MET A 250 -4.66 -17.62 -3.21
C MET A 250 -5.27 -18.13 -1.90
N HIS A 251 -5.40 -19.45 -1.78
CA HIS A 251 -5.77 -20.14 -0.56
C HIS A 251 -4.63 -21.06 -0.10
N LEU A 252 -4.28 -21.03 1.17
CA LEU A 252 -3.11 -21.69 1.76
C LEU A 252 -3.54 -22.64 2.88
N THR A 253 -3.19 -23.92 2.77
CA THR A 253 -3.55 -24.95 3.76
C THR A 253 -2.34 -25.77 4.19
N ILE A 254 -2.07 -25.82 5.50
CA ILE A 254 -1.30 -26.87 6.17
C ILE A 254 -2.24 -27.58 7.14
N PRO A 255 -2.62 -28.83 6.90
CA PRO A 255 -3.64 -29.51 7.70
C PRO A 255 -3.39 -29.42 9.21
N GLY A 256 -4.40 -28.96 9.95
CA GLY A 256 -4.33 -28.79 11.40
C GLY A 256 -3.47 -27.61 11.89
N GLN A 257 -2.88 -26.80 11.00
CA GLN A 257 -1.99 -25.70 11.38
C GLN A 257 -2.35 -24.37 10.72
N LEU A 258 -2.78 -24.39 9.48
CA LEU A 258 -3.09 -23.20 8.69
C LEU A 258 -4.20 -23.49 7.69
N ASP A 259 -5.19 -22.63 7.64
CA ASP A 259 -6.22 -22.61 6.60
C ASP A 259 -6.66 -21.16 6.40
N VAL A 260 -6.16 -20.51 5.34
CA VAL A 260 -6.31 -19.07 5.12
C VAL A 260 -6.44 -18.74 3.64
N MET A 261 -7.42 -17.92 3.29
CA MET A 261 -7.65 -17.46 1.92
C MET A 261 -7.64 -15.94 1.84
N GLY A 262 -7.20 -15.41 0.72
CA GLY A 262 -7.19 -13.97 0.47
C GLY A 262 -6.17 -13.58 -0.59
N ALA A 263 -5.60 -12.39 -0.46
CA ALA A 263 -4.66 -11.86 -1.44
C ALA A 263 -3.34 -11.43 -0.80
N ALA A 264 -2.27 -11.54 -1.58
CA ALA A 264 -0.93 -11.12 -1.22
C ALA A 264 -0.32 -10.20 -2.28
N LEU A 265 0.57 -9.32 -1.85
CA LEU A 265 1.40 -8.54 -2.77
C LEU A 265 2.52 -9.39 -3.37
N PRO A 266 3.05 -9.05 -4.58
CA PRO A 266 4.05 -9.84 -5.28
C PRO A 266 5.28 -10.18 -4.43
N GLY A 267 5.69 -11.44 -4.47
CA GLY A 267 6.86 -11.94 -3.75
C GLY A 267 6.64 -12.24 -2.27
N LEU A 268 5.45 -12.01 -1.72
CA LEU A 268 5.13 -12.32 -0.31
C LEU A 268 4.43 -13.69 -0.19
N PRO A 269 5.03 -14.68 0.46
CA PRO A 269 4.40 -15.99 0.64
C PRO A 269 3.46 -16.06 1.87
N VAL A 270 2.68 -14.99 2.11
CA VAL A 270 1.72 -14.82 3.22
C VAL A 270 0.49 -14.07 2.73
N ILE A 271 -0.66 -14.27 3.35
CA ILE A 271 -1.87 -13.50 3.03
C ILE A 271 -1.81 -12.15 3.74
N ASN A 272 -1.88 -11.05 2.97
CA ASN A 272 -1.93 -9.69 3.50
C ASN A 272 -3.35 -9.29 3.91
N ILE A 273 -4.33 -9.53 3.03
CA ILE A 273 -5.76 -9.26 3.22
C ILE A 273 -6.49 -10.57 3.01
N GLY A 274 -7.32 -10.99 3.94
CA GLY A 274 -7.99 -12.27 3.79
C GLY A 274 -8.84 -12.68 4.99
N PHE A 275 -9.08 -13.96 5.08
CA PHE A 275 -9.87 -14.60 6.14
C PHE A 275 -9.40 -16.03 6.38
N ASN A 276 -9.64 -16.49 7.58
CA ASN A 276 -9.50 -17.89 7.98
C ASN A 276 -10.82 -18.38 8.58
N GLN A 277 -10.80 -19.51 9.30
CA GLN A 277 -11.99 -20.10 9.89
C GLN A 277 -12.73 -19.15 10.86
N HIS A 278 -12.04 -18.22 11.50
CA HIS A 278 -12.53 -17.44 12.65
C HIS A 278 -12.51 -15.92 12.44
N VAL A 279 -11.58 -15.40 11.63
CA VAL A 279 -11.32 -13.98 11.53
C VAL A 279 -11.15 -13.58 10.06
N ALA A 280 -11.77 -12.45 9.68
CA ALA A 280 -11.51 -11.77 8.43
C ALA A 280 -10.83 -10.43 8.72
N TRP A 281 -9.82 -10.04 7.90
CA TRP A 281 -9.12 -8.77 8.05
C TRP A 281 -8.80 -8.12 6.72
N THR A 282 -8.66 -6.82 6.77
CA THR A 282 -8.19 -6.00 5.65
C THR A 282 -7.33 -4.85 6.14
N HIS A 283 -6.68 -4.19 5.19
CA HIS A 283 -5.88 -3.00 5.44
C HIS A 283 -6.42 -1.81 4.64
N THR A 284 -6.27 -0.62 5.21
CA THR A 284 -6.44 0.65 4.51
C THR A 284 -5.18 1.48 4.70
N VAL A 285 -4.71 2.18 3.67
CA VAL A 285 -3.58 3.11 3.81
C VAL A 285 -3.94 4.11 4.90
N ASP A 286 -3.05 4.30 5.87
CA ASP A 286 -3.24 5.21 6.99
C ASP A 286 -2.82 6.66 6.67
N THR A 287 -3.01 7.57 7.61
CA THR A 287 -2.59 8.97 7.50
C THR A 287 -1.41 9.29 8.42
N SER A 288 -0.89 8.29 9.12
CA SER A 288 0.26 8.44 10.00
C SER A 288 1.51 8.84 9.24
N LYS A 289 2.40 9.53 9.89
CA LYS A 289 3.68 9.92 9.31
C LYS A 289 4.73 8.89 9.70
N HIS A 290 5.20 8.09 8.72
CA HIS A 290 6.15 7.00 8.94
C HIS A 290 7.60 7.45 8.93
N PHE A 291 7.85 8.73 8.63
CA PHE A 291 9.17 9.33 8.61
C PHE A 291 9.10 10.79 9.07
N THR A 292 10.26 11.32 9.45
CA THR A 292 10.48 12.76 9.66
C THR A 292 11.74 13.20 8.92
N LEU A 293 11.77 14.45 8.51
CA LEU A 293 12.99 15.11 8.08
C LEU A 293 13.68 15.75 9.27
N TYR A 294 14.99 15.89 9.18
CA TYR A 294 15.81 16.68 10.10
C TYR A 294 16.57 17.72 9.30
N ARG A 295 16.38 18.99 9.63
CA ARG A 295 17.21 20.06 9.07
C ARG A 295 18.52 20.12 9.84
N LEU A 296 19.61 19.71 9.19
CA LEU A 296 20.97 19.76 9.71
C LEU A 296 21.51 21.18 9.57
N THR A 297 22.05 21.77 10.64
CA THR A 297 22.88 22.97 10.56
C THR A 297 24.29 22.53 10.22
N LEU A 298 24.85 23.04 9.13
CA LEU A 298 26.17 22.63 8.65
C LEU A 298 27.30 23.40 9.31
N ASP A 299 28.50 22.79 9.36
CA ASP A 299 29.71 23.47 9.79
C ASP A 299 30.07 24.54 8.77
N PRO A 300 30.25 25.82 9.17
CA PRO A 300 30.56 26.90 8.23
C PRO A 300 31.86 26.70 7.44
N LYS A 301 32.74 25.77 7.88
CA LYS A 301 34.02 25.47 7.23
C LYS A 301 33.94 24.28 6.27
N ASP A 302 32.93 23.42 6.40
CA ASP A 302 32.82 22.19 5.63
C ASP A 302 31.35 21.75 5.52
N SER A 303 30.74 21.91 4.36
CA SER A 303 29.35 21.52 4.09
C SER A 303 29.10 20.00 4.12
N THR A 304 30.14 19.18 4.29
CA THR A 304 30.00 17.72 4.54
C THR A 304 30.06 17.37 6.02
N ARG A 305 29.96 18.37 6.90
CA ARG A 305 29.88 18.21 8.35
C ARG A 305 28.68 18.97 8.88
N TYR A 306 28.07 18.46 9.94
CA TYR A 306 26.92 19.10 10.60
C TYR A 306 27.17 19.31 12.08
N LEU A 307 26.47 20.28 12.67
CA LEU A 307 26.55 20.59 14.08
C LEU A 307 25.46 19.81 14.83
N LEU A 308 25.86 19.13 15.91
CA LEU A 308 24.96 18.47 16.86
C LEU A 308 25.39 18.81 18.28
N ASP A 309 24.51 19.45 19.05
CA ASP A 309 24.78 19.95 20.40
C ASP A 309 26.11 20.76 20.46
N GLY A 310 26.33 21.57 19.45
CA GLY A 310 27.52 22.41 19.28
C GLY A 310 28.79 21.66 18.81
N LYS A 311 28.74 20.36 18.55
CA LYS A 311 29.86 19.58 18.04
C LYS A 311 29.76 19.40 16.54
N SER A 312 30.86 19.60 15.82
CA SER A 312 30.96 19.30 14.38
C SER A 312 31.21 17.81 14.16
N LEU A 313 30.24 17.14 13.50
CA LEU A 313 30.28 15.72 13.14
C LEU A 313 30.36 15.56 11.62
N PRO A 314 31.11 14.60 11.07
CA PRO A 314 31.10 14.33 9.64
C PRO A 314 29.79 13.68 9.22
N LEU A 315 29.35 13.92 8.00
CA LEU A 315 28.38 13.07 7.32
C LEU A 315 29.09 11.79 6.87
N ASP A 316 28.48 10.64 7.16
CA ASP A 316 28.96 9.35 6.68
C ASP A 316 28.80 9.27 5.16
N LYS A 317 29.78 8.66 4.48
CA LYS A 317 29.82 8.52 3.03
C LYS A 317 29.68 7.07 2.61
N THR A 318 28.75 6.79 1.70
CA THR A 318 28.60 5.47 1.09
C THR A 318 28.65 5.63 -0.43
N THR A 319 29.56 4.93 -1.09
CA THR A 319 29.61 4.91 -2.56
C THR A 319 28.80 3.74 -3.08
N VAL A 320 27.83 4.04 -3.92
CA VAL A 320 27.01 3.07 -4.64
C VAL A 320 27.45 3.05 -6.10
N THR A 321 27.63 1.86 -6.68
CA THR A 321 28.00 1.68 -8.08
C THR A 321 27.00 0.77 -8.78
N VAL A 322 26.44 1.24 -9.89
CA VAL A 322 25.48 0.52 -10.72
C VAL A 322 26.01 0.40 -12.16
N GLN A 323 25.51 -0.58 -12.91
CA GLN A 323 25.87 -0.78 -14.31
C GLN A 323 24.79 -0.18 -15.22
N ALA A 324 25.19 0.72 -16.12
CA ALA A 324 24.29 1.37 -17.05
C ALA A 324 24.60 0.99 -18.49
N LYS A 325 23.60 0.45 -19.20
CA LYS A 325 23.69 0.08 -20.62
C LYS A 325 23.80 1.36 -21.45
N GLN A 326 24.79 1.40 -22.29
CA GLN A 326 25.03 2.48 -23.23
C GLN A 326 24.28 2.24 -24.57
N PRO A 327 24.14 3.28 -25.42
CA PRO A 327 23.49 3.12 -26.74
C PRO A 327 24.14 2.07 -27.65
N ASP A 328 25.43 1.83 -27.51
CA ASP A 328 26.17 0.80 -28.25
C ASP A 328 26.02 -0.62 -27.67
N GLY A 329 25.24 -0.77 -26.58
CA GLY A 329 25.02 -2.02 -25.87
C GLY A 329 26.08 -2.37 -24.83
N SER A 330 27.18 -1.61 -24.71
CA SER A 330 28.19 -1.80 -23.67
C SER A 330 27.66 -1.42 -22.30
N LEU A 331 28.31 -1.90 -21.23
CA LEU A 331 27.99 -1.52 -19.85
C LEU A 331 29.03 -0.55 -19.30
N LYS A 332 28.57 0.52 -18.71
CA LYS A 332 29.40 1.53 -18.01
C LYS A 332 29.04 1.55 -16.52
N ALA A 333 30.06 1.48 -15.68
CA ALA A 333 29.88 1.69 -14.23
C ALA A 333 29.60 3.17 -13.95
N VAL A 334 28.53 3.44 -13.20
CA VAL A 334 28.15 4.76 -12.69
C VAL A 334 28.19 4.71 -11.18
N SER A 335 29.00 5.57 -10.57
CA SER A 335 29.16 5.63 -9.11
C SER A 335 28.56 6.92 -8.57
N GLN A 336 27.82 6.82 -7.47
CA GLN A 336 27.24 7.93 -6.72
C GLN A 336 27.66 7.85 -5.27
N THR A 337 28.14 8.95 -4.69
CA THR A 337 28.41 9.05 -3.25
C THR A 337 27.14 9.56 -2.56
N LEU A 338 26.65 8.79 -1.62
CA LEU A 338 25.51 9.11 -0.77
C LEU A 338 26.01 9.51 0.61
N TYR A 339 25.29 10.39 1.26
CA TYR A 339 25.65 10.94 2.56
C TYR A 339 24.56 10.64 3.58
N SER A 340 24.97 10.42 4.83
CA SER A 340 24.05 10.17 5.95
C SER A 340 24.49 10.89 7.21
N SER A 341 23.53 11.41 7.97
CA SER A 341 23.75 11.81 9.37
C SER A 341 23.31 10.68 10.31
N GLN A 342 23.44 10.87 11.60
CA GLN A 342 22.87 9.94 12.59
C GLN A 342 21.33 9.76 12.48
N PHE A 343 20.64 10.69 11.81
CA PHE A 343 19.20 10.63 11.62
C PHE A 343 18.80 9.83 10.37
N GLY A 344 19.73 9.57 9.45
CA GLY A 344 19.49 8.83 8.22
C GLY A 344 20.11 9.50 6.99
N PRO A 345 19.76 9.05 5.77
CA PRO A 345 20.32 9.55 4.53
C PRO A 345 19.96 11.03 4.30
N VAL A 346 20.91 11.75 3.68
CA VAL A 346 20.68 13.11 3.19
C VAL A 346 19.85 13.02 1.91
N VAL A 347 18.84 13.87 1.83
CA VAL A 347 17.95 14.01 0.67
C VAL A 347 18.00 15.47 0.17
N GLN A 348 18.04 15.64 -1.14
CA GLN A 348 18.05 16.96 -1.75
C GLN A 348 16.96 17.07 -2.80
N TRP A 349 16.20 18.15 -2.71
CA TRP A 349 15.18 18.48 -3.69
C TRP A 349 15.30 19.95 -4.07
N PRO A 350 15.76 20.26 -5.27
CA PRO A 350 16.04 21.63 -5.66
C PRO A 350 14.87 22.59 -5.43
N GLY A 351 15.14 23.71 -4.75
CA GLY A 351 14.15 24.75 -4.42
C GLY A 351 13.18 24.40 -3.28
N LYS A 352 13.34 23.22 -2.65
CA LYS A 352 12.49 22.79 -1.53
C LYS A 352 13.29 22.22 -0.35
N LEU A 353 14.21 21.29 -0.61
CA LEU A 353 15.13 20.68 0.34
C LEU A 353 16.55 20.87 -0.20
N ASP A 354 17.01 22.11 -0.25
CA ASP A 354 18.32 22.40 -0.80
C ASP A 354 19.44 22.01 0.17
N TRP A 355 20.51 21.46 -0.36
CA TRP A 355 21.77 21.31 0.34
C TRP A 355 22.66 22.48 -0.03
N ASP A 356 22.75 23.48 0.85
CA ASP A 356 23.55 24.69 0.66
C ASP A 356 24.77 24.71 1.63
N ASN A 357 25.41 25.86 1.81
CA ASN A 357 26.53 26.00 2.75
C ASN A 357 26.09 26.12 4.22
N HIS A 358 24.79 26.19 4.50
CA HIS A 358 24.23 26.39 5.84
C HIS A 358 23.43 25.21 6.33
N TYR A 359 22.69 24.56 5.43
CA TYR A 359 21.72 23.51 5.77
C TYR A 359 21.75 22.35 4.79
N ALA A 360 21.41 21.17 5.29
CA ALA A 360 21.05 19.99 4.53
C ALA A 360 19.87 19.29 5.24
N PHE A 361 19.24 18.32 4.58
CA PHE A 361 18.11 17.60 5.14
C PHE A 361 18.38 16.10 5.18
N SER A 362 18.26 15.50 6.38
CA SER A 362 18.28 14.04 6.56
C SER A 362 16.86 13.50 6.74
N LEU A 363 16.60 12.32 6.20
CA LEU A 363 15.32 11.62 6.34
C LEU A 363 15.48 10.42 7.27
N ARG A 364 14.67 10.34 8.33
CA ARG A 364 14.56 9.18 9.20
C ARG A 364 13.24 8.46 8.96
N ASP A 365 13.30 7.18 8.58
CA ASP A 365 12.14 6.33 8.25
C ASP A 365 12.03 5.21 9.28
N ALA A 366 10.88 5.10 9.92
CA ALA A 366 10.62 4.10 10.95
C ALA A 366 10.58 2.66 10.39
N ASN A 367 10.19 2.50 9.13
CA ASN A 367 10.11 1.20 8.50
C ASN A 367 11.45 0.65 7.98
N LEU A 368 12.51 1.45 7.93
CA LEU A 368 13.85 0.94 7.60
C LEU A 368 14.34 -0.12 8.59
N GLY A 369 13.93 -0.04 9.86
CA GLY A 369 14.24 -1.01 10.92
C GLY A 369 13.14 -2.05 11.16
N ASN A 370 12.11 -2.11 10.33
CA ASN A 370 11.01 -3.06 10.49
C ASN A 370 11.32 -4.40 9.79
N ASP A 371 11.89 -5.34 10.50
CA ASP A 371 12.17 -6.71 10.02
C ASP A 371 11.06 -7.72 10.39
N ARG A 372 9.94 -7.25 10.99
CA ARG A 372 8.88 -8.06 11.58
C ARG A 372 7.65 -8.25 10.68
N VAL A 373 7.59 -7.58 9.54
CA VAL A 373 6.40 -7.52 8.67
C VAL A 373 5.93 -8.90 8.17
N LEU A 374 6.86 -9.79 7.79
CA LEU A 374 6.50 -11.16 7.39
C LEU A 374 5.97 -11.97 8.58
N GLN A 375 6.59 -11.84 9.74
CA GLN A 375 6.13 -12.45 10.98
C GLN A 375 4.76 -11.94 11.39
N GLN A 376 4.49 -10.65 11.14
CA GLN A 376 3.19 -10.03 11.45
C GLN A 376 2.07 -10.67 10.65
N TRP A 377 2.16 -10.73 9.33
CA TRP A 377 1.12 -11.38 8.52
C TRP A 377 1.07 -12.88 8.74
N TYR A 378 2.22 -13.53 8.97
CA TYR A 378 2.26 -14.94 9.34
C TYR A 378 1.47 -15.24 10.62
N ALA A 379 1.58 -14.39 11.65
CA ALA A 379 0.81 -14.50 12.88
C ALA A 379 -0.69 -14.22 12.65
N MET A 380 -1.03 -13.16 11.89
CA MET A 380 -2.41 -12.83 11.56
C MET A 380 -3.10 -13.96 10.78
N ASN A 381 -2.39 -14.61 9.85
CA ASN A 381 -2.93 -15.74 9.08
C ASN A 381 -3.37 -16.94 9.96
N ARG A 382 -2.82 -17.05 11.17
CA ARG A 382 -3.05 -18.13 12.12
C ARG A 382 -3.94 -17.77 13.30
N ALA A 383 -4.33 -16.51 13.42
CA ALA A 383 -5.14 -16.05 14.55
C ALA A 383 -6.48 -16.80 14.60
N ALA A 384 -6.77 -17.45 15.73
CA ALA A 384 -8.00 -18.18 15.96
C ALA A 384 -9.11 -17.29 16.55
N SER A 385 -8.85 -16.00 16.78
CA SER A 385 -9.81 -15.03 17.27
C SER A 385 -9.35 -13.61 16.97
N LEU A 386 -10.27 -12.67 17.03
CA LEU A 386 -9.96 -11.23 16.91
C LEU A 386 -8.95 -10.80 17.99
N LYS A 387 -9.06 -11.36 19.19
CA LYS A 387 -8.15 -11.08 20.30
C LYS A 387 -6.72 -11.57 20.04
N GLU A 388 -6.54 -12.74 19.44
CA GLU A 388 -5.22 -13.23 19.05
C GLU A 388 -4.62 -12.37 17.94
N LEU A 389 -5.42 -11.98 16.93
CA LEU A 389 -4.97 -11.06 15.89
C LEU A 389 -4.49 -9.75 16.51
N GLN A 390 -5.28 -9.11 17.37
CA GLN A 390 -4.92 -7.88 18.07
C GLN A 390 -3.63 -8.06 18.89
N THR A 391 -3.54 -9.14 19.66
CA THR A 391 -2.37 -9.44 20.50
C THR A 391 -1.11 -9.60 19.65
N SER A 392 -1.20 -10.25 18.49
CA SER A 392 -0.06 -10.39 17.57
C SER A 392 0.42 -9.04 17.03
N VAL A 393 -0.51 -8.12 16.70
CA VAL A 393 -0.16 -6.77 16.21
C VAL A 393 0.49 -5.94 17.31
N HIS A 394 -0.02 -6.02 18.55
CA HIS A 394 0.60 -5.38 19.71
C HIS A 394 2.02 -5.87 19.99
N ALA A 395 2.25 -7.18 19.92
CA ALA A 395 3.54 -7.77 20.27
C ALA A 395 4.60 -7.53 19.18
N LEU A 396 4.23 -7.68 17.92
CA LEU A 396 5.17 -7.60 16.80
C LEU A 396 5.37 -6.17 16.28
N GLN A 397 4.35 -5.33 16.31
CA GLN A 397 4.41 -3.98 15.73
C GLN A 397 5.05 -3.99 14.33
N GLY A 398 4.62 -4.92 13.47
CA GLY A 398 5.21 -5.14 12.15
C GLY A 398 4.40 -4.55 10.99
N ILE A 399 3.19 -4.02 11.23
CA ILE A 399 2.36 -3.39 10.18
C ILE A 399 3.02 -2.08 9.71
N PRO A 400 3.32 -1.92 8.41
CA PRO A 400 4.21 -0.83 7.98
C PRO A 400 3.54 0.55 7.90
N TRP A 401 2.47 0.73 7.11
CA TRP A 401 1.87 2.03 6.77
C TRP A 401 0.37 1.91 6.46
N VAL A 402 -0.29 0.98 7.13
CA VAL A 402 -1.72 0.73 6.93
C VAL A 402 -2.44 0.54 8.26
N ASN A 403 -3.71 0.91 8.30
CA ASN A 403 -4.65 0.48 9.33
C ASN A 403 -5.01 -0.99 9.15
N THR A 404 -5.51 -1.62 10.19
CA THR A 404 -6.13 -2.95 10.15
C THR A 404 -7.59 -2.85 10.60
N LEU A 405 -8.51 -3.35 9.76
CA LEU A 405 -9.89 -3.59 10.16
C LEU A 405 -10.15 -5.09 10.12
N ALA A 406 -10.88 -5.59 11.11
CA ALA A 406 -11.18 -7.00 11.21
C ALA A 406 -12.57 -7.26 11.81
N ALA A 407 -13.12 -8.43 11.51
CA ALA A 407 -14.34 -8.95 12.13
C ALA A 407 -14.19 -10.45 12.38
N ASP A 408 -14.86 -10.99 13.39
CA ASP A 408 -14.77 -12.40 13.75
C ASP A 408 -16.12 -13.13 13.75
N ASP A 409 -16.06 -14.45 13.90
CA ASP A 409 -17.21 -15.34 13.98
C ASP A 409 -18.03 -15.14 15.26
N GLN A 410 -17.54 -14.39 16.26
CA GLN A 410 -18.23 -14.04 17.49
C GLN A 410 -19.00 -12.71 17.41
N GLY A 411 -18.92 -12.04 16.26
CA GLY A 411 -19.64 -10.80 16.00
C GLY A 411 -18.98 -9.56 16.58
N GLN A 412 -17.67 -9.56 16.76
CA GLN A 412 -16.91 -8.37 17.10
C GLN A 412 -16.32 -7.72 15.84
N SER A 413 -16.16 -6.41 15.86
CA SER A 413 -15.48 -5.63 14.83
C SER A 413 -14.37 -4.79 15.46
N LEU A 414 -13.24 -4.65 14.77
CA LEU A 414 -12.04 -4.01 15.27
C LEU A 414 -11.45 -3.05 14.23
N TYR A 415 -11.06 -1.87 14.67
CA TYR A 415 -10.21 -0.92 13.97
C TYR A 415 -8.90 -0.73 14.74
N MET A 416 -7.77 -0.75 14.04
CA MET A 416 -6.46 -0.45 14.60
C MET A 416 -5.63 0.40 13.62
N ASN A 417 -5.08 1.51 14.11
CA ASN A 417 -3.98 2.22 13.47
C ASN A 417 -2.69 1.91 14.23
N LEU A 418 -2.28 0.65 14.23
CA LEU A 418 -1.10 0.14 14.91
C LEU A 418 0.04 -0.12 13.91
N SER A 419 0.26 0.82 13.01
CA SER A 419 1.40 0.82 12.09
C SER A 419 2.68 1.30 12.77
N VAL A 420 3.82 1.14 12.10
CA VAL A 420 5.13 1.57 12.61
C VAL A 420 5.24 3.09 12.48
N VAL A 421 5.03 3.83 13.57
CA VAL A 421 5.00 5.30 13.60
C VAL A 421 6.12 5.86 14.49
N PRO A 422 6.89 6.88 14.01
CA PRO A 422 7.92 7.55 14.81
C PRO A 422 7.39 8.09 16.13
N ASN A 423 8.08 7.82 17.23
CA ASN A 423 7.70 8.33 18.55
C ASN A 423 8.07 9.81 18.71
N VAL A 424 7.21 10.65 18.15
CA VAL A 424 7.29 12.11 18.20
C VAL A 424 6.00 12.65 18.81
N SER A 425 6.05 12.96 20.09
CA SER A 425 4.89 13.48 20.82
C SER A 425 4.50 14.88 20.34
N GLN A 426 3.28 15.32 20.65
CA GLN A 426 2.84 16.69 20.37
C GLN A 426 3.76 17.73 21.06
N ALA A 427 4.21 17.47 22.27
CA ALA A 427 5.16 18.33 22.98
C ALA A 427 6.50 18.42 22.25
N LYS A 428 7.02 17.28 21.76
CA LYS A 428 8.26 17.27 20.97
C LYS A 428 8.08 18.00 19.64
N LEU A 429 6.95 17.87 18.96
CA LEU A 429 6.65 18.66 17.76
C LEU A 429 6.67 20.16 18.07
N ALA A 430 6.02 20.60 19.15
CA ALA A 430 6.00 22.00 19.55
C ALA A 430 7.40 22.56 19.85
N GLN A 431 8.29 21.74 20.41
CA GLN A 431 9.65 22.14 20.76
C GLN A 431 10.62 22.08 19.58
N CYS A 432 10.49 21.09 18.72
CA CYS A 432 11.52 20.69 17.76
C CYS A 432 11.15 20.91 16.29
N SER A 433 9.88 21.25 15.95
CA SER A 433 9.50 21.51 14.56
C SER A 433 10.19 22.74 14.01
N ASP A 434 10.70 22.65 12.80
CA ASP A 434 11.24 23.78 12.06
C ASP A 434 10.14 24.47 11.22
N PRO A 435 9.65 25.66 11.65
CA PRO A 435 8.55 26.34 10.97
C PRO A 435 8.93 26.87 9.57
N ARG A 436 10.24 26.93 9.25
CA ARG A 436 10.73 27.44 7.96
C ARG A 436 10.55 26.46 6.83
N ALA A 437 10.22 25.21 7.13
CA ALA A 437 10.10 24.21 6.09
C ALA A 437 8.94 24.48 5.13
N GLY A 438 7.85 25.21 5.55
CA GLY A 438 6.72 25.57 4.68
C GLY A 438 6.10 24.39 3.93
N LEU A 439 6.56 23.18 4.25
CA LEU A 439 6.26 21.94 3.61
C LEU A 439 5.17 21.24 4.43
N GLN A 440 4.32 20.50 3.78
CA GLN A 440 3.38 19.60 4.47
C GLN A 440 4.10 18.38 5.10
N LEU A 441 5.41 18.52 5.36
CA LEU A 441 6.31 17.51 5.89
C LEU A 441 6.69 17.90 7.32
N ILE A 442 6.83 16.92 8.20
CA ILE A 442 7.39 17.16 9.53
C ILE A 442 8.89 17.26 9.40
N VAL A 443 9.41 18.46 9.70
CA VAL A 443 10.85 18.75 9.74
C VAL A 443 11.22 19.09 11.17
N LEU A 444 12.15 18.35 11.74
CA LEU A 444 12.66 18.55 13.09
C LEU A 444 14.04 19.23 13.06
N ASP A 445 14.40 19.87 14.16
CA ASP A 445 15.73 20.48 14.35
C ASP A 445 16.80 19.39 14.50
N GLY A 446 17.67 19.28 13.49
CA GLY A 446 18.78 18.33 13.47
C GLY A 446 20.05 18.82 14.18
N ALA A 447 20.05 20.04 14.75
CA ALA A 447 21.18 20.56 15.52
C ALA A 447 21.15 20.13 17.00
N HIS A 448 20.04 19.56 17.48
CA HIS A 448 19.85 19.18 18.88
C HIS A 448 19.46 17.70 19.00
N SER A 449 20.24 16.94 19.78
CA SER A 449 19.96 15.51 20.05
C SER A 449 18.63 15.29 20.79
N ALA A 450 18.18 16.27 21.59
CA ALA A 450 16.87 16.24 22.25
C ALA A 450 15.69 16.17 21.27
N CYS A 451 15.88 16.56 20.01
CA CYS A 451 14.86 16.48 18.94
C CYS A 451 14.83 15.12 18.22
N ALA A 452 15.70 14.17 18.58
CA ALA A 452 15.59 12.79 18.12
C ALA A 452 14.27 12.14 18.62
N TRP A 453 13.80 11.11 17.92
CA TRP A 453 12.62 10.34 18.34
C TRP A 453 12.79 9.75 19.73
N ASP A 454 11.77 9.78 20.54
CA ASP A 454 11.79 9.21 21.88
C ASP A 454 11.89 7.69 21.83
N ILE A 455 12.59 7.12 22.81
CA ILE A 455 12.76 5.67 22.95
C ILE A 455 11.83 5.19 24.07
N ASP A 456 10.91 4.29 23.75
CA ASP A 456 10.09 3.56 24.71
C ASP A 456 10.60 2.10 24.77
N PRO A 457 11.03 1.58 25.92
CA PRO A 457 11.56 0.22 26.04
C PRO A 457 10.50 -0.88 25.86
N ARG A 458 9.21 -0.53 25.80
CA ARG A 458 8.10 -1.47 25.56
C ARG A 458 7.89 -1.80 24.09
N THR A 459 8.55 -1.08 23.19
CA THR A 459 8.36 -1.23 21.75
C THR A 459 9.24 -2.32 21.15
N ALA A 460 8.76 -2.94 20.08
CA ALA A 460 9.52 -3.94 19.33
C ALA A 460 10.73 -3.34 18.58
N GLN A 461 10.78 -2.02 18.44
CA GLN A 461 11.84 -1.28 17.76
C GLN A 461 12.04 0.08 18.44
N ALA A 462 13.29 0.49 18.63
CA ALA A 462 13.60 1.80 19.21
C ALA A 462 13.10 2.96 18.35
N GLY A 463 12.50 3.96 18.98
CA GLY A 463 12.08 5.20 18.33
C GLY A 463 10.69 5.17 17.69
N ILE A 464 9.89 4.14 17.91
CA ILE A 464 8.48 4.10 17.51
C ILE A 464 7.56 4.23 18.73
N PHE A 465 6.30 4.61 18.50
CA PHE A 465 5.28 4.60 19.56
C PHE A 465 4.98 3.18 20.03
N ALA A 466 4.70 3.00 21.32
CA ALA A 466 4.19 1.76 21.85
C ALA A 466 2.74 1.52 21.37
N ALA A 467 2.36 0.25 21.18
CA ALA A 467 1.07 -0.14 20.62
C ALA A 467 -0.13 0.39 21.41
N ASP A 468 0.00 0.52 22.74
CA ASP A 468 -1.02 1.06 23.62
C ASP A 468 -1.23 2.59 23.50
N GLN A 469 -0.32 3.28 22.83
CA GLN A 469 -0.40 4.72 22.55
C GLN A 469 -1.01 5.03 21.17
N LEU A 470 -1.33 4.01 20.39
CA LEU A 470 -1.85 4.12 19.04
C LEU A 470 -3.38 3.90 18.99
N PRO A 471 -4.09 4.53 18.04
CA PRO A 471 -5.55 4.44 17.95
C PRO A 471 -6.04 3.01 17.71
N GLN A 472 -7.00 2.57 18.50
CA GLN A 472 -7.70 1.30 18.31
C GLN A 472 -9.11 1.39 18.87
N LEU A 473 -10.04 0.65 18.28
CA LEU A 473 -11.46 0.67 18.65
C LEU A 473 -12.10 -0.68 18.34
N GLU A 474 -12.59 -1.36 19.37
CA GLU A 474 -13.39 -2.57 19.25
C GLU A 474 -14.88 -2.22 19.45
N ARG A 475 -15.75 -2.75 18.57
CA ARG A 475 -17.18 -2.45 18.56
C ARG A 475 -18.02 -3.70 18.27
N SER A 476 -19.25 -3.70 18.76
CA SER A 476 -20.27 -4.67 18.38
C SER A 476 -21.25 -4.14 17.30
N ASP A 477 -21.21 -2.82 17.01
CA ASP A 477 -22.00 -2.22 15.93
C ASP A 477 -21.23 -2.20 14.61
N TYR A 478 -20.26 -1.31 14.43
CA TYR A 478 -19.39 -1.29 13.26
C TYR A 478 -18.14 -0.42 13.48
N VAL A 479 -17.14 -0.62 12.62
CA VAL A 479 -16.06 0.33 12.36
C VAL A 479 -15.89 0.49 10.85
N GLN A 480 -15.45 1.70 10.40
CA GLN A 480 -15.21 1.98 8.98
C GLN A 480 -13.94 2.80 8.80
N HIS A 481 -13.34 2.71 7.62
CA HIS A 481 -12.21 3.55 7.24
C HIS A 481 -12.11 3.72 5.72
N SER A 482 -11.81 4.96 5.27
CA SER A 482 -11.63 5.28 3.84
C SER A 482 -10.42 6.20 3.62
N ASN A 483 -9.31 5.93 4.32
CA ASN A 483 -8.03 6.66 4.30
C ASN A 483 -8.08 8.06 4.92
N ASP A 484 -8.96 8.28 5.86
CA ASP A 484 -8.99 9.47 6.68
C ASP A 484 -8.16 9.28 7.98
N SER A 485 -8.18 10.24 8.88
CA SER A 485 -7.63 10.04 10.22
C SER A 485 -8.46 9.02 11.01
N ALA A 486 -7.87 8.45 12.05
CA ALA A 486 -8.56 7.51 12.94
C ALA A 486 -9.80 8.09 13.63
N TRP A 487 -9.92 9.43 13.67
CA TRP A 487 -10.86 10.20 14.46
C TRP A 487 -12.30 9.65 14.45
N LEU A 488 -12.87 9.43 13.26
CA LEU A 488 -14.25 8.99 13.11
C LEU A 488 -14.36 7.59 12.46
N ALA A 489 -13.49 6.68 12.89
CA ALA A 489 -13.63 5.25 12.54
C ALA A 489 -15.02 4.71 12.98
N ASN A 490 -15.57 5.26 14.07
CA ASN A 490 -16.99 5.20 14.41
C ASN A 490 -17.41 6.54 15.07
N PRO A 491 -18.39 7.28 14.50
CA PRO A 491 -18.80 8.58 15.05
C PRO A 491 -19.40 8.52 16.47
N LYS A 492 -19.88 7.35 16.92
CA LYS A 492 -20.38 7.16 18.29
C LYS A 492 -19.25 6.99 19.31
N ALA A 493 -18.00 6.79 18.86
CA ALA A 493 -16.82 6.61 19.70
C ALA A 493 -15.59 7.29 19.04
N PRO A 494 -15.54 8.63 18.97
CA PRO A 494 -14.44 9.35 18.35
C PRO A 494 -13.10 9.07 19.03
N LEU A 495 -12.05 8.87 18.22
CA LEU A 495 -10.68 8.67 18.67
C LEU A 495 -9.93 10.01 18.60
N THR A 496 -9.58 10.60 19.74
CA THR A 496 -9.00 11.95 19.85
C THR A 496 -7.77 11.98 20.76
N GLY A 497 -6.98 13.06 20.68
CA GLY A 497 -5.88 13.32 21.60
C GLY A 497 -4.56 12.64 21.24
N PHE A 498 -4.42 12.11 20.03
CA PHE A 498 -3.18 11.52 19.54
C PHE A 498 -2.20 12.58 19.03
N SER A 499 -0.91 12.23 18.98
CA SER A 499 0.06 13.08 18.29
C SER A 499 -0.35 13.28 16.82
N PRO A 500 -0.16 14.48 16.24
CA PRO A 500 -0.42 14.72 14.81
C PRO A 500 0.40 13.83 13.87
N VAL A 501 1.50 13.21 14.36
CA VAL A 501 2.27 12.20 13.63
C VAL A 501 1.45 10.92 13.43
N ILE A 502 0.58 10.58 14.38
CA ILE A 502 -0.27 9.39 14.36
C ILE A 502 -1.58 9.70 13.64
N SER A 503 -2.36 10.61 14.20
CA SER A 503 -3.71 10.90 13.71
C SER A 503 -4.17 12.28 14.17
N GLN A 504 -4.74 13.06 13.25
CA GLN A 504 -5.34 14.35 13.56
C GLN A 504 -6.83 14.18 13.81
N ASP A 505 -7.37 14.92 14.78
CA ASP A 505 -8.79 15.02 15.04
C ASP A 505 -9.34 16.40 14.69
N HIS A 506 -10.66 16.56 14.67
CA HIS A 506 -11.37 17.81 14.35
C HIS A 506 -11.02 18.39 12.96
N ILE A 507 -10.64 17.53 12.00
CA ILE A 507 -10.34 17.89 10.61
C ILE A 507 -11.46 17.40 9.67
N GLY A 508 -11.51 17.98 8.46
CA GLY A 508 -12.49 17.58 7.44
C GLY A 508 -12.30 16.12 7.00
N LEU A 509 -13.40 15.39 6.94
CA LEU A 509 -13.41 14.04 6.39
C LEU A 509 -13.44 14.08 4.87
N GLY A 510 -12.76 13.14 4.25
CA GLY A 510 -12.85 12.88 2.82
C GLY A 510 -14.27 12.44 2.40
N PRO A 511 -14.64 12.69 1.13
CA PRO A 511 -15.99 12.37 0.66
C PRO A 511 -16.37 10.89 0.79
N ARG A 512 -15.41 9.95 0.63
CA ARG A 512 -15.66 8.51 0.78
C ARG A 512 -15.98 8.12 2.22
N ALA A 513 -15.29 8.68 3.21
CA ALA A 513 -15.57 8.41 4.61
C ALA A 513 -16.94 8.97 5.02
N ARG A 514 -17.27 10.19 4.56
CA ARG A 514 -18.59 10.77 4.77
C ARG A 514 -19.70 9.93 4.15
N PHE A 515 -19.51 9.46 2.92
CA PHE A 515 -20.42 8.52 2.26
C PHE A 515 -20.61 7.25 3.09
N ALA A 516 -19.52 6.61 3.53
CA ALA A 516 -19.59 5.36 4.29
C ALA A 516 -20.38 5.54 5.59
N VAL A 517 -20.09 6.57 6.37
CA VAL A 517 -20.79 6.84 7.62
C VAL A 517 -22.27 7.11 7.37
N GLN A 518 -22.61 7.97 6.40
CA GLN A 518 -24.00 8.29 6.08
C GLN A 518 -24.76 7.05 5.56
N ARG A 519 -24.11 6.21 4.75
CA ARG A 519 -24.72 4.97 4.26
C ARG A 519 -25.00 3.99 5.41
N LEU A 520 -24.06 3.79 6.31
CA LEU A 520 -24.25 2.95 7.49
C LEU A 520 -25.33 3.50 8.44
N GLN A 521 -25.43 4.82 8.60
CA GLN A 521 -26.49 5.45 9.36
C GLN A 521 -27.86 5.29 8.67
N SER A 522 -27.95 5.41 7.35
CA SER A 522 -29.19 5.20 6.61
C SER A 522 -29.77 3.78 6.75
N LEU A 523 -28.92 2.83 7.11
CA LEU A 523 -29.27 1.43 7.38
C LEU A 523 -29.55 1.17 8.88
N GLU A 524 -29.63 2.20 9.75
CA GLU A 524 -29.70 2.01 11.21
C GLU A 524 -30.99 1.30 11.67
N SER A 525 -32.07 1.36 10.90
CA SER A 525 -33.35 0.73 11.20
C SER A 525 -33.43 -0.77 10.84
N LYS A 526 -32.40 -1.32 10.21
CA LYS A 526 -32.38 -2.74 9.77
C LYS A 526 -31.00 -3.36 9.94
N PRO A 527 -30.92 -4.71 10.09
CA PRO A 527 -29.63 -5.39 10.02
C PRO A 527 -28.96 -5.19 8.65
N ILE A 528 -27.64 -5.07 8.65
CA ILE A 528 -26.82 -4.96 7.46
C ILE A 528 -26.60 -6.35 6.86
N SER A 529 -26.86 -6.50 5.57
CA SER A 529 -26.64 -7.74 4.82
C SER A 529 -25.34 -7.69 4.00
N VAL A 530 -24.91 -8.83 3.49
CA VAL A 530 -23.80 -8.95 2.51
C VAL A 530 -24.11 -8.12 1.26
N THR A 531 -25.36 -8.11 0.80
CA THR A 531 -25.82 -7.32 -0.34
C THR A 531 -25.72 -5.82 -0.08
N ASP A 532 -26.02 -5.35 1.13
CA ASP A 532 -25.86 -3.93 1.48
C ASP A 532 -24.40 -3.48 1.37
N LEU A 533 -23.45 -4.31 1.82
CA LEU A 533 -22.01 -4.04 1.68
C LEU A 533 -21.56 -4.08 0.21
N GLN A 534 -22.10 -4.99 -0.60
CA GLN A 534 -21.82 -5.04 -2.04
C GLN A 534 -22.33 -3.74 -2.73
N HIS A 535 -23.52 -3.28 -2.40
CA HIS A 535 -24.11 -2.05 -2.95
C HIS A 535 -23.29 -0.81 -2.58
N MET A 536 -22.67 -0.75 -1.42
CA MET A 536 -21.77 0.37 -1.08
C MET A 536 -20.67 0.58 -2.13
N VAL A 537 -20.15 -0.51 -2.72
CA VAL A 537 -19.12 -0.44 -3.76
C VAL A 537 -19.74 -0.36 -5.16
N MET A 538 -20.68 -1.26 -5.47
CA MET A 538 -21.13 -1.51 -6.85
C MET A 538 -22.21 -0.55 -7.37
N ASP A 539 -22.88 0.21 -6.49
CA ASP A 539 -23.85 1.22 -6.91
C ASP A 539 -23.19 2.42 -7.59
N ASN A 540 -21.89 2.62 -7.41
CA ASN A 540 -21.10 3.70 -8.02
C ASN A 540 -21.67 5.10 -7.76
N GLU A 541 -22.28 5.32 -6.60
CA GLU A 541 -22.83 6.61 -6.21
C GLU A 541 -21.72 7.67 -6.17
N VAL A 542 -21.99 8.85 -6.75
CA VAL A 542 -21.07 10.00 -6.74
C VAL A 542 -21.47 10.91 -5.58
N TYR A 543 -20.89 10.70 -4.41
CA TYR A 543 -21.29 11.37 -3.16
C TYR A 543 -21.28 12.89 -3.26
N LEU A 544 -20.24 13.49 -3.87
CA LEU A 544 -20.16 14.95 -4.02
C LEU A 544 -21.32 15.50 -4.88
N ALA A 545 -21.86 14.72 -5.81
CA ALA A 545 -23.01 15.17 -6.59
C ALA A 545 -24.19 15.52 -5.68
N GLY A 546 -24.50 14.68 -4.69
CA GLY A 546 -25.54 14.97 -3.71
C GLY A 546 -25.34 16.28 -2.93
N LEU A 547 -24.09 16.72 -2.76
CA LEU A 547 -23.74 17.94 -2.02
C LEU A 547 -23.84 19.21 -2.86
N VAL A 548 -23.60 19.13 -4.19
CA VAL A 548 -23.39 20.33 -5.04
C VAL A 548 -24.36 20.45 -6.22
N MET A 549 -25.02 19.37 -6.66
CA MET A 549 -25.93 19.41 -7.82
C MET A 549 -27.08 20.40 -7.70
N PRO A 550 -27.73 20.61 -6.53
CA PRO A 550 -28.78 21.61 -6.41
C PRO A 550 -28.29 23.02 -6.76
N ASP A 551 -27.07 23.37 -6.35
CA ASP A 551 -26.48 24.68 -6.64
C ASP A 551 -26.01 24.76 -8.11
N LEU A 552 -25.42 23.70 -8.66
CA LEU A 552 -25.06 23.63 -10.09
C LEU A 552 -26.27 23.81 -11.01
N LEU A 553 -27.40 23.15 -10.71
CA LEU A 553 -28.63 23.31 -11.49
C LEU A 553 -29.23 24.71 -11.32
N THR A 554 -29.13 25.31 -10.14
CA THR A 554 -29.49 26.71 -9.92
C THR A 554 -28.62 27.65 -10.73
N PHE A 555 -27.32 27.42 -10.78
CA PHE A 555 -26.38 28.17 -11.59
C PHE A 555 -26.72 28.07 -13.07
N CYS A 556 -27.02 26.88 -13.57
CA CYS A 556 -27.51 26.64 -14.95
C CYS A 556 -28.76 27.42 -15.28
N ALA A 557 -29.64 27.61 -14.33
CA ALA A 557 -30.93 28.30 -14.54
C ALA A 557 -30.81 29.84 -14.49
N LYS A 558 -29.82 30.39 -13.75
CA LYS A 558 -29.84 31.81 -13.37
C LYS A 558 -28.56 32.60 -13.72
N HIS A 559 -27.42 31.92 -13.85
CA HIS A 559 -26.09 32.59 -13.81
C HIS A 559 -25.22 32.40 -15.07
N LEU A 560 -25.78 31.85 -16.17
CA LEU A 560 -24.99 31.58 -17.39
C LEU A 560 -24.66 32.84 -18.18
N GLY A 561 -25.44 33.92 -18.08
CA GLY A 561 -25.18 35.17 -18.75
C GLY A 561 -25.15 35.02 -20.29
N ALA A 562 -24.12 35.59 -20.90
CA ALA A 562 -23.89 35.54 -22.36
C ALA A 562 -23.56 34.12 -22.86
N ASP A 563 -23.07 33.22 -21.97
CA ASP A 563 -22.66 31.89 -22.35
C ASP A 563 -23.79 30.85 -22.32
N ALA A 564 -25.01 31.29 -22.09
CA ALA A 564 -26.18 30.39 -21.93
C ALA A 564 -26.34 29.40 -23.10
N ALA A 565 -26.18 29.85 -24.34
CA ALA A 565 -26.32 28.99 -25.52
C ALA A 565 -25.21 27.92 -25.58
N ALA A 566 -23.98 28.29 -25.25
CA ALA A 566 -22.83 27.38 -25.26
C ALA A 566 -22.91 26.34 -24.14
N LEU A 567 -23.43 26.71 -22.98
CA LEU A 567 -23.49 25.86 -21.77
C LEU A 567 -24.78 25.05 -21.62
N GLN A 568 -25.82 25.34 -22.42
CA GLN A 568 -27.11 24.64 -22.35
C GLN A 568 -27.00 23.10 -22.52
N PRO A 569 -26.17 22.55 -23.43
CA PRO A 569 -25.99 21.08 -23.53
C PRO A 569 -25.40 20.47 -22.28
N LEU A 570 -24.40 21.11 -21.66
CA LEU A 570 -23.79 20.68 -20.39
C LEU A 570 -24.82 20.69 -19.27
N CYS A 571 -25.59 21.77 -19.11
CA CYS A 571 -26.62 21.88 -18.10
C CYS A 571 -27.75 20.84 -18.27
N THR A 572 -28.10 20.54 -19.51
CA THR A 572 -29.10 19.47 -19.83
C THR A 572 -28.54 18.11 -19.41
N SER A 573 -27.27 17.81 -19.70
CA SER A 573 -26.66 16.54 -19.36
C SER A 573 -26.51 16.37 -17.84
N LEU A 574 -26.16 17.43 -17.10
CA LEU A 574 -26.13 17.40 -15.62
C LEU A 574 -27.52 17.13 -15.03
N LYS A 575 -28.54 17.79 -15.56
CA LYS A 575 -29.95 17.64 -15.11
C LYS A 575 -30.48 16.23 -15.28
N THR A 576 -30.08 15.53 -16.34
CA THR A 576 -30.57 14.18 -16.68
C THR A 576 -29.70 13.05 -16.13
N TRP A 577 -28.53 13.36 -15.54
CA TRP A 577 -27.63 12.38 -14.99
C TRP A 577 -28.13 11.83 -13.65
N ASP A 578 -28.02 10.51 -13.47
CA ASP A 578 -28.45 9.76 -12.30
C ASP A 578 -27.53 9.88 -11.08
N GLN A 579 -26.49 10.71 -11.15
CA GLN A 579 -25.45 10.92 -10.13
C GLN A 579 -24.65 9.65 -9.78
N ARG A 580 -24.52 8.76 -10.76
CA ARG A 580 -23.74 7.51 -10.64
C ARG A 580 -22.65 7.45 -11.71
N ALA A 581 -21.63 6.62 -11.44
CA ALA A 581 -20.52 6.35 -12.36
C ALA A 581 -20.64 4.93 -12.94
N ASN A 582 -21.79 4.64 -13.56
CA ASN A 582 -22.08 3.37 -14.21
C ASN A 582 -21.64 3.37 -15.68
N LEU A 583 -21.59 2.20 -16.32
CA LEU A 583 -21.18 2.08 -17.72
C LEU A 583 -22.09 2.87 -18.67
N ASP A 584 -23.37 2.96 -18.36
CA ASP A 584 -24.40 3.66 -19.13
C ASP A 584 -24.56 5.14 -18.76
N SER A 585 -23.81 5.64 -17.75
CA SER A 585 -23.80 7.06 -17.40
C SER A 585 -23.33 7.91 -18.59
N GLY A 586 -24.09 8.97 -18.89
CA GLY A 586 -23.82 9.84 -20.03
C GLY A 586 -22.84 10.98 -19.72
N LEU A 587 -22.85 12.01 -20.58
CA LEU A 587 -21.95 13.17 -20.45
C LEU A 587 -22.08 13.95 -19.15
N GLY A 588 -23.21 13.84 -18.43
CA GLY A 588 -23.37 14.47 -17.11
C GLY A 588 -22.28 14.08 -16.13
N LEU A 589 -21.89 12.79 -16.10
CA LEU A 589 -20.76 12.33 -15.30
C LEU A 589 -19.42 12.95 -15.77
N VAL A 590 -19.16 12.97 -17.08
CA VAL A 590 -17.92 13.52 -17.63
C VAL A 590 -17.77 14.99 -17.28
N HIS A 591 -18.85 15.77 -17.50
CA HIS A 591 -18.86 17.18 -17.13
C HIS A 591 -18.70 17.38 -15.63
N PHE A 592 -19.33 16.55 -14.81
CA PHE A 592 -19.19 16.63 -13.35
C PHE A 592 -17.77 16.35 -12.88
N ILE A 593 -17.09 15.35 -13.44
CA ILE A 593 -15.67 15.06 -13.14
C ILE A 593 -14.81 16.29 -13.45
N ASN A 594 -14.91 16.83 -14.68
CA ASN A 594 -14.13 17.99 -15.11
C ASN A 594 -14.41 19.21 -14.23
N LEU A 595 -15.67 19.48 -13.89
CA LEU A 595 -16.04 20.59 -13.01
C LEU A 595 -15.43 20.47 -11.63
N MET A 596 -15.45 19.27 -11.03
CA MET A 596 -14.94 19.08 -9.67
C MET A 596 -13.41 19.19 -9.62
N GLU A 597 -12.69 18.79 -10.67
CA GLU A 597 -11.22 19.00 -10.76
C GLU A 597 -10.86 20.50 -10.70
N HIS A 598 -11.65 21.35 -11.36
CA HIS A 598 -11.46 22.81 -11.29
C HIS A 598 -11.92 23.43 -9.97
N LEU A 599 -13.07 23.01 -9.45
CA LEU A 599 -13.66 23.56 -8.23
C LEU A 599 -12.80 23.29 -6.97
N GLN A 600 -12.06 22.20 -6.92
CA GLN A 600 -11.13 21.91 -5.82
C GLN A 600 -9.99 22.95 -5.70
N GLN A 601 -9.73 23.71 -6.75
CA GLN A 601 -8.68 24.76 -6.80
C GLN A 601 -9.22 26.15 -6.41
N ILE A 602 -10.54 26.31 -6.25
CA ILE A 602 -11.16 27.59 -5.94
C ILE A 602 -11.24 27.79 -4.44
N PRO A 603 -10.56 28.82 -3.88
CA PRO A 603 -10.68 29.15 -2.45
C PRO A 603 -12.13 29.45 -2.07
N ASP A 604 -12.53 28.93 -0.92
CA ASP A 604 -13.87 29.19 -0.34
C ASP A 604 -15.06 28.87 -1.28
N ALA A 605 -14.92 27.85 -2.10
CA ALA A 605 -16.00 27.44 -3.04
C ALA A 605 -17.26 26.94 -2.31
N TRP A 606 -17.14 26.54 -1.05
CA TRP A 606 -18.26 26.01 -0.27
C TRP A 606 -19.16 27.12 0.30
N ARG A 607 -20.47 26.94 0.16
CA ARG A 607 -21.47 27.84 0.80
C ARG A 607 -21.46 27.67 2.34
N VAL A 608 -21.38 26.44 2.80
CA VAL A 608 -21.18 26.10 4.21
C VAL A 608 -19.77 25.53 4.35
N ALA A 609 -18.90 26.24 5.02
CA ALA A 609 -17.53 25.82 5.29
C ALA A 609 -17.51 24.60 6.24
N PHE A 610 -16.34 23.97 6.35
CA PHE A 610 -16.14 22.89 7.33
C PHE A 610 -16.36 23.42 8.76
N ASP A 611 -17.16 22.67 9.53
CA ASP A 611 -17.40 22.88 10.95
C ASP A 611 -17.01 21.61 11.72
N PRO A 612 -16.01 21.64 12.60
CA PRO A 612 -15.61 20.48 13.40
C PRO A 612 -16.73 19.92 14.30
N ALA A 613 -17.74 20.71 14.63
CA ALA A 613 -18.93 20.26 15.38
C ALA A 613 -19.92 19.50 14.50
N GLN A 614 -19.82 19.64 13.17
CA GLN A 614 -20.68 18.99 12.18
C GLN A 614 -19.86 18.29 11.08
N PRO A 615 -18.91 17.42 11.40
CA PRO A 615 -17.92 16.91 10.46
C PRO A 615 -18.52 16.03 9.35
N LEU A 616 -19.65 15.39 9.60
CA LEU A 616 -20.31 14.51 8.65
C LEU A 616 -21.16 15.27 7.62
N THR A 617 -21.59 16.47 7.92
CA THR A 617 -22.51 17.26 7.09
C THR A 617 -21.88 18.50 6.47
N THR A 618 -20.64 18.84 6.85
CA THR A 618 -19.89 19.97 6.34
C THR A 618 -18.52 19.55 5.78
N PRO A 619 -17.97 20.25 4.76
CA PRO A 619 -18.59 21.35 4.01
C PRO A 619 -19.71 20.88 3.06
N ARG A 620 -20.57 21.80 2.60
CA ARG A 620 -21.64 21.50 1.65
C ARG A 620 -22.10 22.70 0.86
N GLY A 621 -22.71 22.45 -0.29
CA GLY A 621 -23.24 23.45 -1.21
C GLY A 621 -22.16 24.32 -1.84
N LEU A 622 -22.44 24.90 -3.01
CA LEU A 622 -21.54 25.84 -3.67
C LEU A 622 -21.99 27.29 -3.42
N ALA A 623 -21.02 28.16 -3.21
CA ALA A 623 -21.24 29.60 -2.99
C ALA A 623 -21.44 30.33 -4.34
N ILE A 624 -22.42 29.89 -5.13
CA ILE A 624 -22.66 30.37 -6.49
C ILE A 624 -23.04 31.86 -6.59
N ASP A 625 -23.48 32.47 -5.50
CA ASP A 625 -23.79 33.90 -5.40
C ASP A 625 -22.54 34.77 -5.16
N ARG A 626 -21.39 34.17 -4.89
CA ARG A 626 -20.10 34.85 -4.76
C ARG A 626 -19.44 34.97 -6.13
N GLU A 627 -19.23 36.21 -6.60
CA GLU A 627 -18.72 36.48 -7.95
C GLU A 627 -17.43 35.72 -8.29
N PRO A 628 -16.39 35.58 -7.43
CA PRO A 628 -15.21 34.79 -7.78
C PRO A 628 -15.55 33.30 -8.02
N VAL A 629 -16.48 32.72 -7.27
CA VAL A 629 -16.91 31.32 -7.43
C VAL A 629 -17.76 31.16 -8.68
N ALA A 630 -18.68 32.10 -8.92
CA ALA A 630 -19.55 32.11 -10.10
C ALA A 630 -18.75 32.23 -11.41
N THR A 631 -17.74 33.12 -11.44
CA THR A 631 -16.84 33.30 -12.58
C THR A 631 -16.00 32.03 -12.83
N ALA A 632 -15.33 31.51 -11.81
CA ALA A 632 -14.53 30.31 -11.95
C ALA A 632 -15.37 29.08 -12.35
N LEU A 633 -16.60 28.95 -11.84
CA LEU A 633 -17.51 27.89 -12.23
C LEU A 633 -17.92 28.01 -13.71
N ARG A 634 -18.20 29.21 -14.22
CA ARG A 634 -18.51 29.44 -15.63
C ARG A 634 -17.34 29.08 -16.53
N GLU A 635 -16.12 29.49 -16.16
CA GLU A 635 -14.88 29.14 -16.87
C GLU A 635 -14.66 27.63 -16.90
N ALA A 636 -14.84 26.94 -15.76
CA ALA A 636 -14.75 25.49 -15.67
C ALA A 636 -15.78 24.78 -16.56
N MET A 637 -17.02 25.29 -16.62
CA MET A 637 -18.06 24.77 -17.50
C MET A 637 -17.69 24.91 -18.99
N LEU A 638 -17.17 26.06 -19.40
CA LEU A 638 -16.72 26.29 -20.79
C LEU A 638 -15.52 25.39 -21.13
N ALA A 639 -14.56 25.23 -20.22
CA ALA A 639 -13.44 24.33 -20.38
C ALA A 639 -13.92 22.87 -20.54
N SER A 640 -14.86 22.43 -19.71
CA SER A 640 -15.43 21.08 -19.80
C SER A 640 -16.15 20.83 -21.14
N VAL A 641 -16.86 21.82 -21.68
CA VAL A 641 -17.47 21.72 -23.02
C VAL A 641 -16.39 21.59 -24.11
N ALA A 642 -15.31 22.37 -24.00
CA ALA A 642 -14.18 22.30 -24.94
C ALA A 642 -13.50 20.93 -24.91
N ASP A 643 -13.28 20.35 -23.72
CA ASP A 643 -12.65 19.04 -23.54
C ASP A 643 -13.52 17.91 -24.10
N VAL A 644 -14.83 17.94 -23.84
CA VAL A 644 -15.78 16.97 -24.41
C VAL A 644 -15.77 17.03 -25.95
N ASN A 645 -15.75 18.23 -26.53
CA ASN A 645 -15.67 18.42 -27.99
C ASN A 645 -14.34 17.93 -28.55
N LYS A 646 -13.22 18.23 -27.88
CA LYS A 646 -11.86 17.78 -28.26
C LYS A 646 -11.74 16.26 -28.28
N LEU A 647 -12.41 15.57 -27.34
CA LEU A 647 -12.45 14.12 -27.27
C LEU A 647 -13.47 13.50 -28.27
N GLY A 648 -14.19 14.31 -29.05
CA GLY A 648 -15.20 13.84 -30.00
C GLY A 648 -16.41 13.18 -29.34
N LEU A 649 -16.67 13.45 -28.05
CA LEU A 649 -17.80 12.88 -27.33
C LEU A 649 -19.11 13.56 -27.74
N THR A 650 -20.17 12.77 -27.80
CA THR A 650 -21.51 13.20 -28.21
C THR A 650 -22.55 12.91 -27.12
N ALA A 651 -23.74 13.42 -27.24
CA ALA A 651 -24.82 13.14 -26.31
C ALA A 651 -25.13 11.62 -26.13
N ASN A 652 -24.71 10.80 -27.08
CA ASN A 652 -24.88 9.35 -27.04
C ASN A 652 -23.72 8.63 -26.40
N SER A 653 -22.57 9.31 -26.12
CA SER A 653 -21.41 8.70 -25.46
C SER A 653 -21.74 8.27 -24.05
N ARG A 654 -21.21 7.13 -23.64
CA ARG A 654 -21.40 6.54 -22.31
C ARG A 654 -20.05 6.41 -21.61
N TRP A 655 -20.08 6.39 -20.28
CA TRP A 655 -18.86 6.23 -19.47
C TRP A 655 -18.09 4.95 -19.80
N GLY A 656 -18.79 3.85 -20.08
CA GLY A 656 -18.18 2.60 -20.53
C GLY A 656 -17.47 2.66 -21.87
N ASP A 657 -17.77 3.66 -22.73
CA ASP A 657 -17.04 3.90 -23.97
C ASP A 657 -15.69 4.59 -23.72
N ILE A 658 -15.56 5.28 -22.58
CA ILE A 658 -14.45 6.16 -22.21
C ILE A 658 -13.48 5.45 -21.28
N GLN A 659 -13.99 4.89 -20.17
CA GLN A 659 -13.16 4.24 -19.12
C GLN A 659 -13.08 2.74 -19.37
N VAL A 660 -11.86 2.23 -19.63
CA VAL A 660 -11.66 0.84 -20.03
C VAL A 660 -10.44 0.23 -19.38
N SER A 661 -10.40 -1.11 -19.32
CA SER A 661 -9.16 -1.88 -19.16
C SER A 661 -8.98 -2.72 -20.41
N GLY A 662 -7.99 -2.37 -21.23
CA GLY A 662 -7.86 -2.90 -22.59
C GLY A 662 -9.09 -2.58 -23.45
N GLN A 663 -10.00 -3.54 -23.60
CA GLN A 663 -11.27 -3.36 -24.31
C GLN A 663 -12.49 -3.53 -23.40
N THR A 664 -12.30 -3.95 -22.15
CA THR A 664 -13.39 -4.17 -21.20
C THR A 664 -13.82 -2.83 -20.59
N PRO A 665 -15.10 -2.43 -20.72
CA PRO A 665 -15.62 -1.23 -20.05
C PRO A 665 -15.53 -1.36 -18.53
N ILE A 666 -15.16 -0.28 -17.84
CA ILE A 666 -15.00 -0.30 -16.38
C ILE A 666 -15.85 0.81 -15.75
N HIS A 667 -16.73 0.44 -14.81
CA HIS A 667 -17.51 1.37 -14.02
C HIS A 667 -16.72 1.91 -12.80
N GLY A 668 -17.29 2.89 -12.07
CA GLY A 668 -16.57 3.60 -11.01
C GLY A 668 -15.87 4.86 -11.55
N GLY A 669 -15.10 5.55 -10.70
CA GLY A 669 -14.45 6.79 -11.12
C GLY A 669 -13.58 7.42 -10.03
N PRO A 670 -13.22 8.72 -10.15
CA PRO A 670 -12.26 9.37 -9.24
C PRO A 670 -12.69 9.32 -7.76
N GLN A 671 -11.83 8.82 -6.90
CA GLN A 671 -12.09 8.69 -5.45
C GLN A 671 -12.37 10.03 -4.75
N ALA A 672 -11.80 11.14 -5.27
CA ALA A 672 -12.00 12.48 -4.74
C ALA A 672 -13.46 12.94 -4.82
N LEU A 673 -14.28 12.32 -5.66
CA LEU A 673 -15.71 12.58 -5.79
C LEU A 673 -16.57 11.79 -4.79
N GLY A 674 -15.93 11.01 -3.91
CA GLY A 674 -16.63 10.16 -2.96
C GLY A 674 -17.20 8.88 -3.57
N ILE A 675 -16.70 8.47 -4.75
CA ILE A 675 -17.06 7.20 -5.36
C ILE A 675 -16.34 6.08 -4.62
N TYR A 676 -17.10 5.16 -4.05
CA TYR A 676 -16.55 4.06 -3.25
C TYR A 676 -15.79 3.07 -4.14
N ASN A 677 -16.31 2.79 -5.33
CA ASN A 677 -15.59 2.08 -6.39
C ASN A 677 -14.63 3.03 -7.12
N ALA A 678 -13.51 3.31 -6.47
CA ALA A 678 -12.52 4.25 -6.99
C ALA A 678 -11.75 3.68 -8.19
N MET A 679 -11.58 4.52 -9.24
CA MET A 679 -10.78 4.22 -10.42
C MET A 679 -9.89 5.38 -10.78
N GLN A 680 -8.65 5.09 -11.15
CA GLN A 680 -7.69 6.04 -11.71
C GLN A 680 -7.31 5.62 -13.10
N THR A 681 -7.20 6.59 -13.99
CA THR A 681 -6.99 6.33 -15.40
C THR A 681 -5.91 7.22 -15.98
N VAL A 682 -5.29 6.74 -17.05
CA VAL A 682 -4.40 7.52 -17.92
C VAL A 682 -5.01 7.65 -19.31
N PRO A 683 -4.78 8.78 -20.01
CA PRO A 683 -5.27 8.97 -21.37
C PRO A 683 -4.60 7.98 -22.35
N ARG A 684 -5.37 7.52 -23.33
CA ARG A 684 -4.92 6.68 -24.44
C ARG A 684 -4.95 7.47 -25.76
N ALA A 685 -4.16 7.01 -26.73
CA ALA A 685 -4.11 7.63 -28.06
C ALA A 685 -5.44 7.55 -28.85
N ASP A 686 -6.31 6.59 -28.52
CA ASP A 686 -7.64 6.41 -29.14
C ASP A 686 -8.75 7.24 -28.48
N GLY A 687 -8.39 8.19 -27.60
CA GLY A 687 -9.35 9.06 -26.90
C GLY A 687 -9.98 8.42 -25.66
N LYS A 688 -9.73 7.14 -25.38
CA LYS A 688 -10.18 6.45 -24.18
C LYS A 688 -9.26 6.72 -22.99
N ARG A 689 -9.65 6.23 -21.83
CA ARG A 689 -8.90 6.29 -20.59
C ARG A 689 -8.65 4.87 -20.07
N GLU A 690 -7.39 4.47 -19.97
CA GLU A 690 -7.00 3.16 -19.42
C GLU A 690 -6.99 3.19 -17.91
N VAL A 691 -7.65 2.24 -17.28
CA VAL A 691 -7.59 2.06 -15.82
C VAL A 691 -6.22 1.49 -15.43
N VAL A 692 -5.52 2.18 -14.53
CA VAL A 692 -4.19 1.77 -14.05
C VAL A 692 -4.15 1.48 -12.55
N SER A 693 -5.15 1.94 -11.79
CA SER A 693 -5.27 1.75 -10.34
C SER A 693 -6.72 1.89 -9.91
N GLY A 694 -7.08 1.38 -8.75
CA GLY A 694 -8.42 1.48 -8.18
C GLY A 694 -8.82 0.24 -7.40
N SER A 695 -10.15 0.00 -7.29
CA SER A 695 -10.66 -1.24 -6.70
C SER A 695 -9.90 -2.43 -7.26
N SER A 696 -9.29 -3.22 -6.38
CA SER A 696 -8.34 -4.27 -6.75
C SER A 696 -8.80 -5.63 -6.25
N TYR A 697 -8.53 -5.99 -5.00
CA TYR A 697 -9.05 -7.20 -4.38
C TYR A 697 -10.31 -6.87 -3.57
N LEU A 698 -11.49 -7.16 -4.13
CA LEU A 698 -12.76 -7.03 -3.42
C LEU A 698 -13.05 -8.30 -2.65
N GLN A 699 -13.39 -8.17 -1.37
CA GLN A 699 -13.74 -9.28 -0.50
C GLN A 699 -14.88 -8.85 0.44
N ILE A 700 -15.94 -9.65 0.50
CA ILE A 700 -16.98 -9.54 1.53
C ILE A 700 -17.07 -10.89 2.22
N VAL A 701 -16.85 -10.90 3.53
CA VAL A 701 -16.83 -12.12 4.36
C VAL A 701 -17.83 -11.97 5.48
N THR A 702 -18.57 -13.02 5.77
CA THR A 702 -19.29 -13.26 7.02
C THR A 702 -19.04 -14.68 7.48
N PHE A 703 -19.65 -15.11 8.56
CA PHE A 703 -19.47 -16.44 9.15
C PHE A 703 -20.81 -17.10 9.41
N ASP A 704 -20.83 -18.43 9.34
CA ASP A 704 -21.92 -19.25 9.84
C ASP A 704 -21.35 -20.43 10.66
N ASP A 705 -22.18 -21.40 11.01
CA ASP A 705 -21.75 -22.55 11.81
C ASP A 705 -20.79 -23.50 11.05
N ASN A 706 -20.64 -23.33 9.74
CA ASN A 706 -19.72 -24.11 8.90
C ASN A 706 -18.41 -23.35 8.61
N GLY A 707 -18.27 -22.12 9.09
CA GLY A 707 -17.10 -21.27 8.89
C GLY A 707 -17.35 -20.04 8.02
N PRO A 708 -16.33 -19.54 7.34
CA PRO A 708 -16.44 -18.31 6.55
C PRO A 708 -17.30 -18.50 5.31
N GLN A 709 -18.17 -17.51 5.08
CA GLN A 709 -18.97 -17.36 3.87
C GLN A 709 -18.45 -16.11 3.16
N ALA A 710 -17.73 -16.31 2.05
CA ALA A 710 -17.01 -15.23 1.39
C ALA A 710 -17.37 -15.13 -0.08
N GLN A 711 -17.39 -13.90 -0.59
CA GLN A 711 -17.45 -13.59 -2.01
C GLN A 711 -16.48 -12.46 -2.35
N GLY A 712 -15.95 -12.47 -3.55
CA GLY A 712 -14.97 -11.48 -3.97
C GLY A 712 -14.51 -11.64 -5.40
N LEU A 713 -13.50 -10.86 -5.78
CA LEU A 713 -12.78 -10.96 -7.03
C LEU A 713 -11.52 -10.07 -7.04
N LEU A 714 -10.63 -10.32 -8.01
CA LEU A 714 -9.60 -9.38 -8.44
C LEU A 714 -10.09 -8.59 -9.66
N ALA A 715 -10.29 -7.27 -9.52
CA ALA A 715 -10.83 -6.43 -10.58
C ALA A 715 -9.99 -6.45 -11.89
N PHE A 716 -8.71 -6.74 -11.79
CA PHE A 716 -7.77 -6.84 -12.91
C PHE A 716 -7.42 -8.29 -13.31
N SER A 717 -8.14 -9.28 -12.78
CA SER A 717 -7.90 -10.72 -12.99
C SER A 717 -6.59 -11.26 -12.38
N LEU A 718 -6.48 -12.57 -12.31
CA LEU A 718 -5.40 -13.25 -11.56
C LEU A 718 -4.05 -13.17 -12.28
N SER A 719 -4.03 -13.45 -13.59
CA SER A 719 -2.80 -13.54 -14.37
C SER A 719 -2.42 -12.21 -15.02
N SER A 720 -1.13 -11.88 -14.99
CA SER A 720 -0.56 -10.76 -15.75
C SER A 720 -0.10 -11.20 -17.17
N ASP A 721 -0.16 -12.49 -17.48
CA ASP A 721 0.15 -13.01 -18.81
C ASP A 721 -1.06 -12.80 -19.74
N PRO A 722 -0.96 -11.96 -20.79
CA PRO A 722 -2.07 -11.69 -21.69
C PRO A 722 -2.52 -12.93 -22.49
N ALA A 723 -1.70 -13.96 -22.59
CA ALA A 723 -2.05 -15.24 -23.22
C ALA A 723 -2.87 -16.16 -22.30
N SER A 724 -2.91 -15.88 -21.00
CA SER A 724 -3.69 -16.66 -20.04
C SER A 724 -5.19 -16.38 -20.21
N LYS A 725 -6.02 -17.44 -20.13
CA LYS A 725 -7.47 -17.28 -20.05
C LYS A 725 -7.91 -16.49 -18.80
N HIS A 726 -7.05 -16.46 -17.77
CA HIS A 726 -7.29 -15.76 -16.50
C HIS A 726 -6.67 -14.36 -16.46
N ALA A 727 -6.40 -13.75 -17.62
CA ALA A 727 -5.90 -12.38 -17.71
C ALA A 727 -7.02 -11.32 -17.73
N LYS A 728 -8.28 -11.71 -18.01
CA LYS A 728 -9.42 -10.77 -18.21
C LYS A 728 -10.75 -11.27 -17.67
N ASP A 729 -10.85 -12.52 -17.25
CA ASP A 729 -12.11 -13.15 -16.87
C ASP A 729 -12.74 -12.52 -15.62
N GLN A 730 -11.97 -12.24 -14.57
CA GLN A 730 -12.48 -11.51 -13.40
C GLN A 730 -12.72 -10.02 -13.71
N THR A 731 -11.94 -9.42 -14.63
CA THR A 731 -12.19 -8.04 -15.10
C THR A 731 -13.53 -7.94 -15.79
N GLN A 732 -13.92 -8.95 -16.58
CA GLN A 732 -15.24 -9.02 -17.18
C GLN A 732 -16.35 -9.17 -16.13
N ALA A 733 -16.15 -10.06 -15.13
CA ALA A 733 -17.09 -10.21 -14.02
C ALA A 733 -17.23 -8.92 -13.20
N PHE A 734 -16.13 -8.20 -12.98
CA PHE A 734 -16.14 -6.88 -12.35
C PHE A 734 -16.93 -5.86 -13.15
N SER A 735 -16.71 -5.78 -14.46
CA SER A 735 -17.47 -4.92 -15.38
C SER A 735 -18.99 -5.19 -15.30
N GLU A 736 -19.37 -6.44 -15.07
CA GLU A 736 -20.75 -6.89 -14.91
C GLU A 736 -21.27 -6.80 -13.46
N LYS A 737 -20.46 -6.26 -12.53
CA LYS A 737 -20.77 -6.13 -11.09
C LYS A 737 -21.04 -7.47 -10.39
N LYS A 738 -20.45 -8.56 -10.88
CA LYS A 738 -20.61 -9.92 -10.34
C LYS A 738 -19.46 -10.28 -9.42
N LEU A 739 -19.74 -10.39 -8.13
CA LEU A 739 -18.85 -11.05 -7.20
C LEU A 739 -19.07 -12.57 -7.27
N SER A 740 -17.99 -13.33 -7.08
CA SER A 740 -18.03 -14.79 -7.08
C SER A 740 -17.84 -15.34 -5.69
N PRO A 741 -18.45 -16.48 -5.35
CA PRO A 741 -18.10 -17.20 -4.11
C PRO A 741 -16.61 -17.49 -4.09
N LEU A 742 -16.00 -17.39 -2.90
CA LEU A 742 -14.62 -17.77 -2.64
C LEU A 742 -14.63 -19.14 -1.95
N PRO A 743 -14.40 -20.26 -2.67
CA PRO A 743 -14.44 -21.60 -2.10
C PRO A 743 -13.36 -21.77 -1.03
N PHE A 744 -13.75 -22.14 0.18
CA PHE A 744 -12.84 -22.29 1.32
C PHE A 744 -12.71 -23.75 1.78
N THR A 745 -13.80 -24.48 1.90
CA THR A 745 -13.76 -25.88 2.34
C THR A 745 -13.36 -26.83 1.19
N ASP A 746 -12.75 -27.95 1.52
CA ASP A 746 -12.43 -29.02 0.54
C ASP A 746 -13.65 -29.44 -0.30
N ALA A 747 -14.85 -29.42 0.28
CA ALA A 747 -16.08 -29.75 -0.42
C ALA A 747 -16.44 -28.66 -1.47
N GLN A 748 -16.36 -27.38 -1.10
CA GLN A 748 -16.62 -26.26 -2.02
C GLN A 748 -15.59 -26.23 -3.17
N ILE A 749 -14.29 -26.42 -2.85
CA ILE A 749 -13.21 -26.45 -3.83
C ILE A 749 -13.42 -27.55 -4.87
N LYS A 750 -13.72 -28.78 -4.42
CA LYS A 750 -13.93 -29.95 -5.32
C LYS A 750 -15.25 -29.88 -6.09
N ALA A 751 -16.23 -29.12 -5.59
CA ALA A 751 -17.52 -28.93 -6.29
C ALA A 751 -17.45 -27.86 -7.38
N ASP A 752 -16.36 -27.07 -7.47
CA ASP A 752 -16.21 -26.05 -8.49
C ASP A 752 -16.17 -26.66 -9.90
N PRO A 753 -16.99 -26.21 -10.87
CA PRO A 753 -17.04 -26.75 -12.21
C PRO A 753 -15.72 -26.66 -13.00
N GLN A 754 -14.82 -25.75 -12.60
CA GLN A 754 -13.51 -25.55 -13.22
C GLN A 754 -12.38 -26.19 -12.40
N TYR A 755 -12.71 -27.04 -11.43
CA TYR A 755 -11.74 -27.71 -10.56
C TYR A 755 -10.67 -28.46 -11.38
N GLN A 756 -9.41 -28.16 -11.08
CA GLN A 756 -8.23 -28.85 -11.61
C GLN A 756 -7.25 -29.11 -10.47
N GLN A 757 -6.44 -30.15 -10.59
CA GLN A 757 -5.46 -30.51 -9.58
C GLN A 757 -4.12 -30.84 -10.20
N LEU A 758 -3.04 -30.30 -9.64
CA LEU A 758 -1.66 -30.61 -9.96
C LEU A 758 -0.92 -30.98 -8.65
N ARG A 759 -0.10 -32.02 -8.71
CA ARG A 759 0.85 -32.35 -7.65
C ARG A 759 2.25 -32.08 -8.14
N ILE A 760 3.01 -31.35 -7.35
CA ILE A 760 4.40 -31.00 -7.66
C ILE A 760 5.32 -31.48 -6.54
N LYS A 761 6.53 -31.86 -6.93
CA LYS A 761 7.60 -32.26 -6.02
C LYS A 761 8.93 -31.69 -6.53
N GLU A 762 9.77 -31.22 -5.59
CA GLU A 762 11.12 -30.70 -5.86
C GLU A 762 12.05 -31.74 -6.48
#